data_1f708470d3a0e1e6a36a6cf4786cbb34
#
_entry.id   1f708470d3a0e1e6a36a6cf4786cbb34
#
_cell.length_a   1.000
_cell.length_b   1.000
_cell.length_c   1.000
_cell.angle_alpha   90.00
_cell.angle_beta   90.00
_cell.angle_gamma   90.00
#
_symmetry.space_group_name_H-M   'P 1'
#
loop_
_entity.id
_entity.type
_entity.pdbx_description
1 polymer ?
#
loop_
_entity_poly.entity_id
_entity_poly.type
_entity_poly.pdbx_seq_one_letter_code
_entity_poly.pdbx_strand_id
1 'polypeptide(L)'
;MIKKTLLACGLWLLSLAPTMADTIHVEHVMMNGPVKMIRPFATDSVNLKGEKFDTQSFLKENASWAQRPATQKLLRGQALLPASYDSDAQALVALQFTLQTQQFVKVDLNVGKLKNYKLYVNEKEQGGKSLRLTPGRTELTLLALTDTAKHDSLDLSLTGKNAALVQVNTTDKRPYTMGEMLWGDHPYRVRISPSGKYYVAVYYDMKKDGSAIYRTVVSETATGRTLLRQGNYMDYTWMPRRDMLYYTRDGVRGTELVTLDPATGAESVVADRLPSKSFTLAPTEDYIIYNKTTEGKKENNGLRRLYDPDDRMPGWRNRSTVWHYDLHTGINRQLTYGEQSVWLSDITEDGKQLLLSYGHMRPNRQPFHSTTLVRMDVETGRVDTLLNDTAFIGGAQFLPDGRSLLISACPAAFDGIGSEVREGQQPQNFDARLYLYNIDAKTVKPLLCNFAPSVDRTEWSPVDGMIYFHATDGKDLSLFRLDPKTSKVIKYQLPVTCVSGYSIALRQKNPTAIFFGQTGERARDMYLCTLSSAKPKAKHVGEVDFDKMYEDVAIGSCHDWKFQSSRGDSIDGFYFLPPNFDATKKYPLIVYYYGGCTPTTKSLEFQYPLQVLAGQGYVVYALNPSGAIGYGQEFAARHVGTWGEGSGDDIIEGTKKFVAAHTFVNGEKIGCMGASYGGFMTQYLQTRTDIFAAAISHAGISNIASYWGGGYWGYTYGEAAQYGSYPWNNPDLYVKHSPLFNADKIHTPLLLLHGTVDTNVPTNESQQLFTALRILGRPVSYIQVEGQDHVITDYNKRLVWQDAIFAWFAHWLKDQPEWWQDLYPEDKFGQDRK
;
A
#
# COMPACT_ATOMS: atom_id res chain seq x y z
N MET A 1 1.91 79.41 -18.57
CA MET A 1 2.13 78.79 -19.92
C MET A 1 2.31 77.33 -19.79
N ILE A 2 1.28 76.63 -20.17
CA ILE A 2 1.09 75.17 -20.00
C ILE A 2 1.64 74.46 -21.23
N LYS A 3 2.60 73.58 -21.12
CA LYS A 3 2.91 72.64 -22.20
C LYS A 3 2.31 71.26 -21.87
N LYS A 4 1.35 70.84 -22.69
CA LYS A 4 0.75 69.55 -22.72
C LYS A 4 1.73 68.58 -23.39
N THR A 5 2.05 67.47 -22.74
CA THR A 5 2.70 66.32 -23.36
C THR A 5 1.68 65.19 -23.46
N LEU A 6 1.31 64.80 -24.65
CA LEU A 6 0.51 63.65 -24.97
C LEU A 6 1.34 62.37 -24.80
N LEU A 7 0.93 61.45 -23.95
CA LEU A 7 1.39 60.06 -23.90
C LEU A 7 0.48 59.21 -24.80
N ALA A 8 1.03 58.71 -25.88
CA ALA A 8 0.37 57.73 -26.73
C ALA A 8 0.37 56.33 -26.05
N CYS A 9 -0.77 55.84 -25.61
CA CYS A 9 -0.98 54.47 -25.26
C CYS A 9 -1.07 53.61 -26.54
N GLY A 10 -0.01 52.88 -26.83
CA GLY A 10 -0.03 51.84 -27.84
C GLY A 10 -0.82 50.63 -27.32
N LEU A 11 -2.06 50.41 -27.78
CA LEU A 11 -2.77 49.17 -27.63
C LEU A 11 -2.06 48.09 -28.46
N TRP A 12 -1.39 47.14 -27.80
CA TRP A 12 -1.05 45.88 -28.40
C TRP A 12 -2.31 45.03 -28.48
N LEU A 13 -2.94 45.00 -29.64
CA LEU A 13 -3.89 43.97 -30.02
C LEU A 13 -3.11 42.67 -30.18
N LEU A 14 -3.06 41.84 -29.16
CA LEU A 14 -2.75 40.41 -29.31
C LEU A 14 -3.87 39.79 -30.14
N SER A 15 -3.62 39.59 -31.44
CA SER A 15 -4.45 38.76 -32.28
C SER A 15 -4.43 37.33 -31.73
N LEU A 16 -5.53 36.92 -31.13
CA LEU A 16 -5.84 35.51 -30.92
C LEU A 16 -6.01 34.88 -32.32
N ALA A 17 -4.91 34.45 -32.93
CA ALA A 17 -5.01 33.50 -34.02
C ALA A 17 -5.64 32.24 -33.44
N PRO A 18 -6.66 31.66 -34.07
CA PRO A 18 -7.16 30.35 -33.67
C PRO A 18 -5.98 29.39 -33.77
N THR A 19 -5.58 28.80 -32.65
CA THR A 19 -4.59 27.72 -32.67
C THR A 19 -5.16 26.60 -33.50
N MET A 20 -4.64 26.39 -34.69
CA MET A 20 -5.00 25.21 -35.49
C MET A 20 -4.67 23.96 -34.64
N ALA A 21 -5.59 23.01 -34.61
CA ALA A 21 -5.37 21.74 -33.97
C ALA A 21 -4.14 21.07 -34.62
N ASP A 22 -3.14 20.76 -33.82
CA ASP A 22 -1.98 20.02 -34.29
C ASP A 22 -2.42 18.64 -34.79
N THR A 23 -1.85 18.19 -35.92
CA THR A 23 -2.06 16.85 -36.45
C THR A 23 -0.74 16.10 -36.48
N ILE A 24 -0.75 14.93 -35.83
CA ILE A 24 0.37 14.00 -35.88
C ILE A 24 -0.07 12.74 -36.61
N HIS A 25 0.73 12.30 -37.55
CA HIS A 25 0.51 11.06 -38.28
C HIS A 25 1.24 9.89 -37.60
N VAL A 26 0.59 8.71 -37.62
CA VAL A 26 1.18 7.44 -37.18
C VAL A 26 1.95 6.87 -38.37
N GLU A 27 3.26 7.07 -38.41
CA GLU A 27 4.10 6.71 -39.54
C GLU A 27 4.26 5.20 -39.74
N HIS A 28 4.08 4.42 -38.67
CA HIS A 28 4.06 2.97 -38.75
C HIS A 28 3.27 2.34 -37.59
N VAL A 29 2.81 1.13 -37.81
CA VAL A 29 2.20 0.26 -36.80
C VAL A 29 2.80 -1.13 -36.88
N MET A 30 2.66 -1.90 -35.79
CA MET A 30 2.86 -3.35 -35.85
C MET A 30 1.53 -4.02 -36.14
N MET A 31 1.50 -4.98 -37.07
CA MET A 31 0.26 -5.62 -37.51
C MET A 31 0.27 -7.13 -37.31
N ASN A 32 -0.84 -7.65 -36.80
CA ASN A 32 -1.23 -9.06 -36.90
C ASN A 32 -2.28 -9.25 -38.00
N GLY A 33 -2.21 -10.35 -38.67
CA GLY A 33 -3.06 -10.69 -39.82
C GLY A 33 -2.39 -10.32 -41.14
N PRO A 34 -3.13 -10.22 -42.26
CA PRO A 34 -4.59 -10.39 -42.36
C PRO A 34 -5.05 -11.84 -42.18
N VAL A 35 -6.20 -12.03 -41.53
CA VAL A 35 -6.84 -13.34 -41.37
C VAL A 35 -8.17 -13.33 -42.09
N LYS A 36 -8.35 -14.25 -43.01
CA LYS A 36 -9.59 -14.38 -43.82
C LYS A 36 -10.76 -14.72 -42.92
N MET A 37 -11.84 -13.92 -42.95
CA MET A 37 -13.07 -14.11 -42.19
C MET A 37 -14.15 -14.70 -43.11
N ILE A 38 -14.55 -15.92 -42.79
CA ILE A 38 -15.62 -16.65 -43.54
C ILE A 38 -16.93 -16.51 -42.76
N ARG A 39 -17.98 -16.09 -43.42
CA ARG A 39 -19.32 -16.05 -42.83
C ARG A 39 -19.75 -17.45 -42.45
N PRO A 40 -20.43 -17.62 -41.30
CA PRO A 40 -20.94 -18.90 -40.89
C PRO A 40 -22.02 -19.38 -41.88
N PHE A 41 -22.11 -20.69 -42.05
CA PHE A 41 -23.22 -21.28 -42.79
C PHE A 41 -24.52 -20.97 -42.03
N ALA A 42 -25.43 -20.27 -42.69
CA ALA A 42 -26.72 -19.88 -42.14
C ALA A 42 -27.75 -20.97 -42.40
N THR A 43 -28.29 -21.55 -41.34
CA THR A 43 -29.43 -22.50 -41.40
C THR A 43 -30.75 -21.77 -41.45
N ASP A 44 -30.79 -20.47 -41.10
CA ASP A 44 -31.93 -19.56 -41.20
C ASP A 44 -31.41 -18.12 -41.39
N SER A 45 -32.29 -17.20 -41.76
CA SER A 45 -31.98 -15.76 -41.95
C SER A 45 -31.74 -14.99 -40.65
N VAL A 46 -32.18 -15.52 -39.50
CA VAL A 46 -32.06 -14.94 -38.17
C VAL A 46 -31.74 -16.02 -37.11
N ASN A 47 -31.16 -15.64 -36.02
CA ASN A 47 -30.97 -16.53 -34.87
C ASN A 47 -32.24 -16.65 -34.01
N LEU A 48 -32.18 -17.42 -32.89
CA LEU A 48 -33.33 -17.62 -31.98
C LEU A 48 -33.87 -16.31 -31.35
N LYS A 49 -33.11 -15.23 -31.40
CA LYS A 49 -33.53 -13.90 -30.92
C LYS A 49 -34.09 -13.00 -32.01
N GLY A 50 -34.18 -13.52 -33.23
CA GLY A 50 -34.60 -12.74 -34.40
C GLY A 50 -33.54 -11.81 -35.00
N GLU A 51 -32.28 -11.98 -34.62
CA GLU A 51 -31.19 -11.12 -35.06
C GLU A 51 -30.51 -11.71 -36.32
N LYS A 52 -30.22 -10.85 -37.31
CA LYS A 52 -29.42 -11.22 -38.48
C LYS A 52 -27.94 -11.34 -38.08
N PHE A 53 -27.19 -12.18 -38.79
CA PHE A 53 -25.77 -12.28 -38.57
C PHE A 53 -25.08 -10.93 -38.82
N ASP A 54 -24.40 -10.43 -37.76
CA ASP A 54 -23.60 -9.20 -37.81
C ASP A 54 -22.11 -9.55 -37.89
N THR A 55 -21.42 -8.99 -38.86
CA THR A 55 -19.97 -9.15 -39.05
C THR A 55 -19.17 -8.51 -37.90
N GLN A 56 -19.76 -7.60 -37.12
CA GLN A 56 -19.17 -7.05 -35.91
C GLN A 56 -18.91 -8.13 -34.83
N SER A 57 -19.61 -9.26 -34.89
CA SER A 57 -19.33 -10.40 -34.03
C SER A 57 -17.90 -10.92 -34.18
N PHE A 58 -17.32 -10.85 -35.41
CA PHE A 58 -15.92 -11.21 -35.60
C PHE A 58 -14.95 -10.36 -34.79
N LEU A 59 -15.22 -9.07 -34.64
CA LEU A 59 -14.39 -8.18 -33.81
C LEU A 59 -14.49 -8.53 -32.33
N LYS A 60 -15.71 -8.79 -31.86
CA LYS A 60 -15.98 -9.11 -30.45
C LYS A 60 -15.34 -10.43 -30.05
N GLU A 61 -15.52 -11.47 -30.83
CA GLU A 61 -14.98 -12.81 -30.52
C GLU A 61 -13.47 -12.91 -30.66
N ASN A 62 -12.82 -11.98 -31.35
CA ASN A 62 -11.38 -11.99 -31.60
C ASN A 62 -10.61 -10.93 -30.83
N ALA A 63 -11.17 -10.34 -29.75
CA ALA A 63 -10.52 -9.34 -28.91
C ALA A 63 -9.19 -9.85 -28.31
N SER A 64 -9.17 -11.09 -27.83
CA SER A 64 -7.96 -11.70 -27.25
C SER A 64 -6.88 -11.99 -28.30
N TRP A 65 -7.27 -12.29 -29.55
CA TRP A 65 -6.33 -12.45 -30.65
C TRP A 65 -5.65 -11.13 -30.99
N ALA A 66 -6.39 -10.01 -30.92
CA ALA A 66 -5.86 -8.68 -31.18
C ALA A 66 -4.76 -8.25 -30.22
N GLN A 67 -4.75 -8.79 -29.01
CA GLN A 67 -3.74 -8.47 -27.97
C GLN A 67 -2.43 -9.28 -28.10
N ARG A 68 -2.37 -10.25 -29.04
CA ARG A 68 -1.14 -11.00 -29.26
C ARG A 68 -0.06 -10.09 -29.86
N PRO A 69 1.23 -10.32 -29.55
CA PRO A 69 2.31 -9.56 -30.16
C PRO A 69 2.23 -9.59 -31.68
N ALA A 70 2.33 -8.42 -32.29
CA ALA A 70 2.24 -8.29 -33.76
C ALA A 70 3.52 -8.80 -34.44
N THR A 71 3.39 -9.31 -35.65
CA THR A 71 4.45 -10.03 -36.34
C THR A 71 5.10 -9.26 -37.50
N GLN A 72 4.43 -8.22 -38.01
CA GLN A 72 4.93 -7.45 -39.16
C GLN A 72 4.76 -5.95 -38.96
N LYS A 73 5.72 -5.17 -39.49
CA LYS A 73 5.67 -3.71 -39.50
C LYS A 73 4.96 -3.24 -40.79
N LEU A 74 4.01 -2.32 -40.65
CA LEU A 74 3.31 -1.68 -41.75
C LEU A 74 3.57 -0.16 -41.69
N LEU A 75 3.94 0.43 -42.84
CA LEU A 75 4.21 1.87 -42.95
C LEU A 75 2.95 2.63 -43.40
N ARG A 76 2.88 3.90 -43.06
CA ARG A 76 1.83 4.80 -43.53
C ARG A 76 1.70 4.77 -45.04
N GLY A 77 0.47 4.71 -45.53
CA GLY A 77 0.14 4.61 -46.97
C GLY A 77 0.25 3.20 -47.56
N GLN A 78 0.82 2.22 -46.86
CA GLN A 78 0.82 0.84 -47.28
C GLN A 78 -0.57 0.22 -47.19
N ALA A 79 -0.91 -0.66 -48.14
CA ALA A 79 -2.15 -1.41 -48.13
C ALA A 79 -2.20 -2.39 -46.94
N LEU A 80 -3.34 -2.49 -46.27
CA LEU A 80 -3.57 -3.43 -45.17
C LEU A 80 -3.63 -4.87 -45.66
N LEU A 81 -3.98 -5.09 -46.91
CA LEU A 81 -4.07 -6.41 -47.53
C LEU A 81 -3.04 -6.52 -48.65
N PRO A 82 -2.34 -7.66 -48.77
CA PRO A 82 -1.46 -7.90 -49.92
C PRO A 82 -2.28 -8.00 -51.23
N ALA A 83 -1.67 -7.64 -52.35
CA ALA A 83 -2.33 -7.68 -53.70
C ALA A 83 -2.86 -9.07 -54.07
N SER A 84 -2.30 -10.11 -53.49
CA SER A 84 -2.73 -11.52 -53.73
C SER A 84 -3.90 -11.95 -52.84
N TYR A 85 -4.47 -11.05 -52.03
CA TYR A 85 -5.58 -11.40 -51.15
C TYR A 85 -6.87 -11.59 -52.00
N ASP A 86 -7.61 -12.67 -51.71
CA ASP A 86 -8.86 -13.01 -52.37
C ASP A 86 -9.95 -11.94 -52.18
N SER A 87 -10.52 -11.42 -53.28
CA SER A 87 -11.39 -10.23 -53.26
C SER A 87 -12.73 -10.38 -52.57
N ASP A 88 -13.22 -11.61 -52.35
CA ASP A 88 -14.60 -11.85 -51.87
C ASP A 88 -14.75 -12.03 -50.35
N ALA A 89 -13.66 -12.03 -49.61
CA ALA A 89 -13.70 -12.25 -48.15
C ALA A 89 -13.24 -11.02 -47.40
N GLN A 90 -13.90 -10.74 -46.26
CA GLN A 90 -13.41 -9.77 -45.32
C GLN A 90 -12.16 -10.30 -44.61
N ALA A 91 -11.25 -9.41 -44.21
CA ALA A 91 -10.05 -9.77 -43.44
C ALA A 91 -10.01 -9.06 -42.12
N LEU A 92 -9.65 -9.81 -41.08
CA LEU A 92 -9.38 -9.31 -39.74
C LEU A 92 -7.90 -8.91 -39.65
N VAL A 93 -7.65 -7.69 -39.20
CA VAL A 93 -6.32 -7.16 -38.93
C VAL A 93 -6.29 -6.51 -37.52
N ALA A 94 -5.18 -6.62 -36.80
CA ALA A 94 -4.95 -5.89 -35.59
C ALA A 94 -3.70 -4.99 -35.75
N LEU A 95 -3.90 -3.69 -35.59
CA LEU A 95 -2.87 -2.67 -35.71
C LEU A 95 -2.47 -2.20 -34.30
N GLN A 96 -1.21 -2.37 -33.93
CA GLN A 96 -0.67 -2.06 -32.62
C GLN A 96 0.34 -0.92 -32.72
N PHE A 97 0.22 0.07 -31.85
CA PHE A 97 1.14 1.19 -31.73
C PHE A 97 1.09 1.78 -30.33
N THR A 98 2.08 2.58 -29.98
CA THR A 98 2.18 3.20 -28.67
C THR A 98 2.18 4.72 -28.76
N LEU A 99 1.59 5.35 -27.76
CA LEU A 99 1.62 6.80 -27.53
C LEU A 99 2.29 7.08 -26.19
N GLN A 100 3.22 8.02 -26.15
CA GLN A 100 3.88 8.43 -24.91
C GLN A 100 3.80 9.93 -24.72
N THR A 101 3.47 10.38 -23.50
CA THR A 101 3.42 11.81 -23.16
C THR A 101 3.99 12.04 -21.75
N GLN A 102 4.50 13.28 -21.52
CA GLN A 102 5.01 13.72 -20.22
C GLN A 102 3.96 14.51 -19.40
N GLN A 103 2.85 14.87 -20.03
CA GLN A 103 1.74 15.59 -19.41
C GLN A 103 0.40 15.09 -19.96
N PHE A 104 -0.70 15.48 -19.32
CA PHE A 104 -2.03 15.13 -19.82
C PHE A 104 -2.29 15.78 -21.20
N VAL A 105 -2.75 14.96 -22.15
CA VAL A 105 -3.13 15.41 -23.49
C VAL A 105 -4.43 14.74 -23.91
N LYS A 106 -5.36 15.51 -24.45
CA LYS A 106 -6.59 14.98 -25.05
C LYS A 106 -6.50 15.11 -26.57
N VAL A 107 -6.61 13.97 -27.27
CA VAL A 107 -6.53 13.91 -28.72
C VAL A 107 -7.62 13.01 -29.29
N ASP A 108 -8.01 13.26 -30.53
CA ASP A 108 -8.91 12.40 -31.28
C ASP A 108 -8.13 11.54 -32.27
N LEU A 109 -8.39 10.23 -32.24
CA LEU A 109 -7.80 9.28 -33.19
C LEU A 109 -8.61 9.27 -34.46
N ASN A 110 -8.01 9.66 -35.58
CA ASN A 110 -8.55 9.49 -36.90
C ASN A 110 -8.03 8.16 -37.51
N VAL A 111 -8.94 7.33 -37.94
CA VAL A 111 -8.65 5.97 -38.47
C VAL A 111 -8.78 5.89 -39.99
N GLY A 112 -8.76 7.03 -40.67
CA GLY A 112 -8.83 7.10 -42.12
C GLY A 112 -10.15 6.52 -42.64
N LYS A 113 -10.02 5.54 -43.55
CA LYS A 113 -11.15 4.89 -44.23
C LYS A 113 -11.74 3.70 -43.47
N LEU A 114 -11.14 3.26 -42.37
CA LEU A 114 -11.62 2.11 -41.60
C LEU A 114 -13.00 2.37 -41.01
N LYS A 115 -13.99 1.55 -41.36
CA LYS A 115 -15.38 1.70 -40.90
C LYS A 115 -15.75 0.74 -39.78
N ASN A 116 -15.24 -0.49 -39.88
CA ASN A 116 -15.57 -1.58 -38.96
C ASN A 116 -14.35 -1.87 -38.09
N TYR A 117 -14.31 -1.26 -36.88
CA TYR A 117 -13.19 -1.46 -35.95
C TYR A 117 -13.65 -1.37 -34.51
N LYS A 118 -12.81 -1.92 -33.63
CA LYS A 118 -12.81 -1.70 -32.18
C LYS A 118 -11.45 -1.17 -31.78
N LEU A 119 -11.44 -0.20 -30.88
CA LEU A 119 -10.24 0.39 -30.29
C LEU A 119 -10.07 -0.14 -28.87
N TYR A 120 -8.87 -0.61 -28.57
CA TYR A 120 -8.45 -1.01 -27.24
C TYR A 120 -7.33 -0.07 -26.78
N VAL A 121 -7.47 0.45 -25.56
CA VAL A 121 -6.47 1.29 -24.89
C VAL A 121 -6.02 0.56 -23.64
N ASN A 122 -4.73 0.20 -23.56
CA ASN A 122 -4.21 -0.65 -22.49
C ASN A 122 -5.08 -1.89 -22.26
N GLU A 123 -5.40 -2.60 -23.34
CA GLU A 123 -6.22 -3.84 -23.40
C GLU A 123 -7.73 -3.66 -23.11
N LYS A 124 -8.19 -2.48 -22.69
CA LYS A 124 -9.62 -2.19 -22.44
C LYS A 124 -10.28 -1.61 -23.68
N GLU A 125 -11.49 -2.09 -24.01
CA GLU A 125 -12.27 -1.53 -25.14
C GLU A 125 -12.61 -0.07 -24.84
N GLN A 126 -12.26 0.81 -25.77
CA GLN A 126 -12.51 2.25 -25.71
C GLN A 126 -13.69 2.61 -26.62
N GLY A 127 -14.74 3.21 -26.07
CA GLY A 127 -15.82 3.79 -26.83
C GLY A 127 -15.46 5.16 -27.39
N GLY A 128 -15.65 5.35 -28.71
CA GLY A 128 -15.37 6.64 -29.37
C GLY A 128 -13.91 6.81 -29.80
N LYS A 129 -13.60 8.01 -30.32
CA LYS A 129 -12.30 8.34 -30.91
C LYS A 129 -11.43 9.21 -29.99
N SER A 130 -11.99 9.79 -28.95
CA SER A 130 -11.27 10.70 -28.06
C SER A 130 -10.45 9.92 -27.05
N LEU A 131 -9.14 10.17 -27.03
CA LEU A 131 -8.16 9.56 -26.16
C LEU A 131 -7.76 10.55 -25.08
N ARG A 132 -7.78 10.11 -23.83
CA ARG A 132 -7.24 10.82 -22.67
C ARG A 132 -5.89 10.19 -22.33
N LEU A 133 -4.82 10.87 -22.69
CA LEU A 133 -3.45 10.40 -22.47
C LEU A 133 -2.91 11.04 -21.20
N THR A 134 -2.69 10.24 -20.17
CA THR A 134 -2.02 10.65 -18.94
C THR A 134 -0.50 10.51 -19.11
N PRO A 135 0.34 11.16 -18.26
CA PRO A 135 1.78 10.98 -18.29
C PRO A 135 2.16 9.49 -18.25
N GLY A 136 2.90 9.04 -19.26
CA GLY A 136 3.24 7.62 -19.41
C GLY A 136 3.14 7.15 -20.85
N ARG A 137 3.25 5.82 -21.04
CA ARG A 137 3.06 5.12 -22.30
C ARG A 137 1.69 4.47 -22.33
N THR A 138 0.94 4.73 -23.38
CA THR A 138 -0.38 4.13 -23.67
C THR A 138 -0.25 3.19 -24.84
N GLU A 139 -0.67 1.95 -24.69
CA GLU A 139 -0.71 0.94 -25.73
C GLU A 139 -2.08 1.00 -26.43
N LEU A 140 -2.05 1.06 -27.75
CA LEU A 140 -3.28 1.04 -28.57
C LEU A 140 -3.28 -0.18 -29.47
N THR A 141 -4.45 -0.83 -29.54
CA THR A 141 -4.73 -1.88 -30.51
C THR A 141 -6.02 -1.56 -31.24
N LEU A 142 -5.94 -1.40 -32.54
CA LEU A 142 -7.07 -1.21 -33.42
C LEU A 142 -7.38 -2.52 -34.13
N LEU A 143 -8.42 -3.23 -33.69
CA LEU A 143 -8.90 -4.44 -34.31
C LEU A 143 -9.92 -4.05 -35.40
N ALA A 144 -9.61 -4.32 -36.65
CA ALA A 144 -10.43 -3.91 -37.79
C ALA A 144 -10.78 -5.06 -38.71
N LEU A 145 -11.97 -4.95 -39.28
CA LEU A 145 -12.42 -5.75 -40.41
C LEU A 145 -12.28 -4.92 -41.70
N THR A 146 -11.38 -5.35 -42.59
CA THR A 146 -11.16 -4.63 -43.86
C THR A 146 -12.10 -5.18 -44.91
N ASP A 147 -12.52 -4.28 -45.78
CA ASP A 147 -13.28 -4.64 -47.00
C ASP A 147 -12.29 -4.81 -48.14
N THR A 148 -12.20 -6.00 -48.69
CA THR A 148 -11.25 -6.37 -49.76
C THR A 148 -11.48 -5.61 -51.06
N ALA A 149 -12.71 -5.15 -51.30
CA ALA A 149 -13.05 -4.39 -52.50
C ALA A 149 -12.53 -2.94 -52.49
N LYS A 150 -11.98 -2.44 -51.38
CA LYS A 150 -11.68 -1.00 -51.19
C LYS A 150 -10.23 -0.63 -50.95
N HIS A 151 -9.29 -1.55 -51.04
CA HIS A 151 -7.85 -1.30 -50.89
C HIS A 151 -7.53 -0.31 -49.73
N ASP A 152 -8.02 -0.63 -48.53
CA ASP A 152 -7.72 0.17 -47.34
C ASP A 152 -6.20 0.24 -47.12
N SER A 153 -5.68 1.44 -46.89
CA SER A 153 -4.27 1.67 -46.55
C SER A 153 -4.15 2.22 -45.11
N LEU A 154 -3.00 2.03 -44.54
CA LEU A 154 -2.69 2.61 -43.22
C LEU A 154 -2.69 4.14 -43.32
N ASP A 155 -3.67 4.78 -42.67
CA ASP A 155 -3.75 6.23 -42.55
C ASP A 155 -4.38 6.57 -41.20
N LEU A 156 -3.54 6.57 -40.15
CA LEU A 156 -3.92 6.93 -38.78
C LEU A 156 -3.30 8.27 -38.42
N SER A 157 -4.07 9.12 -37.77
CA SER A 157 -3.56 10.40 -37.25
C SER A 157 -4.25 10.78 -35.90
N LEU A 158 -3.54 11.59 -35.15
CA LEU A 158 -4.01 12.18 -33.89
C LEU A 158 -4.22 13.66 -34.13
N THR A 159 -5.38 14.20 -33.71
CA THR A 159 -5.68 15.64 -33.80
C THR A 159 -6.11 16.18 -32.44
N GLY A 160 -5.67 17.37 -32.09
CA GLY A 160 -6.07 18.03 -30.86
C GLY A 160 -5.13 19.16 -30.45
N LYS A 161 -5.57 19.97 -29.48
CA LYS A 161 -4.69 20.96 -28.84
C LYS A 161 -3.56 20.20 -28.13
N ASN A 162 -2.33 20.58 -28.34
CA ASN A 162 -1.14 19.92 -27.79
C ASN A 162 -0.87 18.48 -28.30
N ALA A 163 -1.44 18.07 -29.44
CA ALA A 163 -1.12 16.75 -30.04
C ALA A 163 0.40 16.62 -30.31
N ALA A 164 1.10 17.71 -30.62
CA ALA A 164 2.54 17.77 -30.81
C ALA A 164 3.37 17.29 -29.59
N LEU A 165 2.78 17.21 -28.41
CA LEU A 165 3.44 16.67 -27.21
C LEU A 165 3.38 15.14 -27.10
N VAL A 166 2.69 14.48 -28.03
CA VAL A 166 2.54 13.02 -28.06
C VAL A 166 3.62 12.41 -28.95
N GLN A 167 4.42 11.54 -28.39
CA GLN A 167 5.40 10.74 -29.15
C GLN A 167 4.74 9.43 -29.56
N VAL A 168 4.82 9.11 -30.86
CA VAL A 168 4.29 7.87 -31.44
C VAL A 168 5.40 6.86 -31.60
N ASN A 169 5.23 5.64 -31.09
CA ASN A 169 6.20 4.54 -31.20
C ASN A 169 7.62 4.89 -30.81
N THR A 170 7.78 5.74 -29.79
CA THR A 170 9.10 6.11 -29.29
C THR A 170 9.83 4.92 -28.70
N THR A 171 11.16 4.89 -28.87
CA THR A 171 12.07 3.93 -28.22
C THR A 171 12.60 4.41 -26.89
N ASP A 172 12.26 5.65 -26.47
CA ASP A 172 12.62 6.17 -25.17
C ASP A 172 12.01 5.32 -24.07
N LYS A 173 12.73 5.17 -22.95
CA LYS A 173 12.18 4.45 -21.79
C LYS A 173 10.89 5.12 -21.32
N ARG A 174 9.90 4.31 -20.97
CA ARG A 174 8.64 4.81 -20.41
C ARG A 174 8.84 5.24 -18.96
N PRO A 175 8.18 6.30 -18.49
CA PRO A 175 8.23 6.68 -17.08
C PRO A 175 7.57 5.61 -16.20
N TYR A 176 8.02 5.51 -14.94
CA TYR A 176 7.36 4.69 -13.92
C TYR A 176 6.01 5.29 -13.57
N THR A 177 4.93 4.54 -13.79
CA THR A 177 3.53 4.96 -13.58
C THR A 177 2.81 4.06 -12.60
N MET A 178 1.53 4.36 -12.33
CA MET A 178 0.67 3.46 -11.53
C MET A 178 0.57 2.05 -12.16
N GLY A 179 0.63 1.94 -13.47
CA GLY A 179 0.64 0.67 -14.17
C GLY A 179 1.85 -0.17 -13.78
N GLU A 180 3.06 0.39 -13.90
CA GLU A 180 4.30 -0.30 -13.53
C GLU A 180 4.33 -0.68 -12.05
N MET A 181 3.73 0.13 -11.19
CA MET A 181 3.66 -0.18 -9.76
C MET A 181 2.68 -1.30 -9.42
N LEU A 182 1.57 -1.42 -10.16
CA LEU A 182 0.47 -2.30 -9.80
C LEU A 182 0.43 -3.59 -10.62
N TRP A 183 0.80 -3.55 -11.92
CA TRP A 183 0.63 -4.68 -12.84
C TRP A 183 1.82 -5.63 -12.81
N GLY A 184 1.55 -6.87 -13.24
CA GLY A 184 2.55 -7.92 -13.35
C GLY A 184 2.73 -8.71 -12.06
N ASP A 185 3.85 -9.40 -12.02
CA ASP A 185 4.18 -10.36 -10.97
C ASP A 185 4.79 -9.71 -9.74
N HIS A 186 4.23 -10.02 -8.57
CA HIS A 186 4.72 -9.54 -7.29
C HIS A 186 4.88 -10.69 -6.29
N PRO A 187 5.98 -10.76 -5.52
CA PRO A 187 6.08 -11.62 -4.36
C PRO A 187 5.04 -11.22 -3.30
N TYR A 188 4.30 -12.21 -2.79
CA TYR A 188 3.24 -11.97 -1.80
C TYR A 188 3.56 -12.55 -0.44
N ARG A 189 4.03 -13.82 -0.41
CA ARG A 189 4.34 -14.53 0.84
C ARG A 189 5.49 -15.51 0.64
N VAL A 190 6.31 -15.68 1.66
CA VAL A 190 7.36 -16.70 1.71
C VAL A 190 7.32 -17.46 3.01
N ARG A 191 7.64 -18.76 2.95
CA ARG A 191 7.81 -19.64 4.12
C ARG A 191 8.94 -20.62 3.84
N ILE A 192 9.91 -20.69 4.73
CA ILE A 192 11.00 -21.69 4.65
C ILE A 192 10.71 -22.87 5.57
N SER A 193 11.14 -24.07 5.19
CA SER A 193 10.96 -25.28 5.99
C SER A 193 11.81 -25.25 7.26
N PRO A 194 11.47 -26.01 8.31
CA PRO A 194 12.19 -25.99 9.59
C PRO A 194 13.69 -26.25 9.46
N SER A 195 14.10 -27.16 8.58
CA SER A 195 15.52 -27.44 8.30
C SER A 195 16.14 -26.48 7.28
N GLY A 196 15.37 -25.59 6.64
CA GLY A 196 15.84 -24.72 5.58
C GLY A 196 16.03 -25.39 4.22
N LYS A 197 15.59 -26.65 4.05
CA LYS A 197 15.79 -27.43 2.82
C LYS A 197 14.87 -26.97 1.69
N TYR A 198 13.67 -26.53 2.02
CA TYR A 198 12.64 -26.12 1.06
C TYR A 198 12.05 -24.77 1.42
N TYR A 199 11.47 -24.12 0.44
CA TYR A 199 10.65 -22.93 0.68
C TYR A 199 9.38 -22.92 -0.17
N VAL A 200 8.35 -22.28 0.34
CA VAL A 200 7.13 -21.92 -0.37
C VAL A 200 7.19 -20.43 -0.69
N ALA A 201 6.93 -20.11 -1.95
CA ALA A 201 6.73 -18.72 -2.41
C ALA A 201 5.35 -18.58 -3.06
N VAL A 202 4.62 -17.58 -2.65
CA VAL A 202 3.35 -17.20 -3.27
C VAL A 202 3.57 -15.88 -4.02
N TYR A 203 3.09 -15.83 -5.24
CA TYR A 203 3.08 -14.65 -6.08
C TYR A 203 1.66 -14.30 -6.47
N TYR A 204 1.43 -13.05 -6.80
CA TYR A 204 0.25 -12.64 -7.56
C TYR A 204 0.67 -11.88 -8.81
N ASP A 205 -0.06 -12.10 -9.89
CA ASP A 205 0.06 -11.38 -11.14
C ASP A 205 -1.18 -10.49 -11.29
N MET A 206 -0.99 -9.18 -11.12
CA MET A 206 -2.05 -8.19 -11.24
C MET A 206 -2.26 -7.84 -12.72
N LYS A 207 -3.46 -8.09 -13.21
CA LYS A 207 -3.85 -7.79 -14.58
C LYS A 207 -4.31 -6.33 -14.74
N LYS A 208 -4.27 -5.81 -15.96
CA LYS A 208 -4.69 -4.44 -16.28
C LYS A 208 -6.20 -4.19 -16.01
N ASP A 209 -7.01 -5.24 -15.92
CA ASP A 209 -8.42 -5.14 -15.51
C ASP A 209 -8.64 -5.13 -13.99
N GLY A 210 -7.57 -5.28 -13.20
CA GLY A 210 -7.59 -5.32 -11.75
C GLY A 210 -7.83 -6.70 -11.15
N SER A 211 -7.93 -7.76 -11.96
CA SER A 211 -7.95 -9.12 -11.48
C SER A 211 -6.54 -9.56 -11.05
N ALA A 212 -6.45 -10.36 -9.98
CA ALA A 212 -5.20 -10.91 -9.50
C ALA A 212 -5.20 -12.44 -9.68
N ILE A 213 -4.19 -12.95 -10.36
CA ILE A 213 -3.97 -14.38 -10.51
C ILE A 213 -2.85 -14.80 -9.58
N TYR A 214 -3.18 -15.67 -8.63
CA TYR A 214 -2.18 -16.18 -7.69
C TYR A 214 -1.52 -17.45 -8.23
N ARG A 215 -0.27 -17.64 -7.85
CA ARG A 215 0.42 -18.92 -8.00
C ARG A 215 1.26 -19.23 -6.77
N THR A 216 1.32 -20.50 -6.43
CA THR A 216 2.12 -21.01 -5.29
C THR A 216 3.19 -21.95 -5.82
N VAL A 217 4.43 -21.70 -5.40
CA VAL A 217 5.61 -22.47 -5.84
C VAL A 217 6.34 -23.03 -4.63
N VAL A 218 6.67 -24.30 -4.66
CA VAL A 218 7.54 -24.95 -3.66
C VAL A 218 8.85 -25.30 -4.34
N SER A 219 9.97 -24.85 -3.75
CA SER A 219 11.29 -25.04 -4.33
C SER A 219 12.31 -25.55 -3.33
N GLU A 220 13.32 -26.24 -3.83
CA GLU A 220 14.49 -26.66 -3.08
C GLU A 220 15.46 -25.49 -2.90
N THR A 221 15.87 -25.24 -1.66
CA THR A 221 16.70 -24.08 -1.29
C THR A 221 18.09 -24.12 -1.94
N ALA A 222 18.74 -25.29 -1.95
CA ALA A 222 20.12 -25.44 -2.42
C ALA A 222 20.23 -25.20 -3.94
N THR A 223 19.35 -25.80 -4.71
CA THR A 223 19.39 -25.80 -6.19
C THR A 223 18.50 -24.71 -6.82
N GLY A 224 17.45 -24.26 -6.14
CA GLY A 224 16.39 -23.43 -6.68
C GLY A 224 15.40 -24.21 -7.57
N ARG A 225 15.51 -25.54 -7.62
CA ARG A 225 14.61 -26.39 -8.42
C ARG A 225 13.18 -26.31 -7.89
N THR A 226 12.24 -25.98 -8.76
CA THR A 226 10.82 -26.05 -8.46
C THR A 226 10.39 -27.52 -8.35
N LEU A 227 9.75 -27.84 -7.22
CA LEU A 227 9.21 -29.16 -6.91
C LEU A 227 7.71 -29.22 -7.20
N LEU A 228 6.98 -28.20 -6.81
CA LEU A 228 5.53 -28.08 -7.00
C LEU A 228 5.19 -26.69 -7.50
N ARG A 229 4.23 -26.62 -8.42
CA ARG A 229 3.65 -25.36 -8.91
C ARG A 229 2.14 -25.49 -9.00
N GLN A 230 1.43 -24.58 -8.33
CA GLN A 230 -0.03 -24.46 -8.37
C GLN A 230 -0.43 -23.12 -8.99
N GLY A 231 -1.39 -23.14 -9.89
CA GLY A 231 -1.92 -21.95 -10.58
C GLY A 231 -2.92 -21.15 -9.74
N ASN A 232 -2.92 -21.32 -8.43
CA ASN A 232 -3.79 -20.63 -7.48
C ASN A 232 -3.07 -20.37 -6.16
N TYR A 233 -3.71 -19.61 -5.28
CA TYR A 233 -3.26 -19.47 -3.90
C TYR A 233 -3.47 -20.76 -3.14
N MET A 234 -2.36 -21.31 -2.60
CA MET A 234 -2.37 -22.44 -1.66
C MET A 234 -1.74 -21.97 -0.34
N ASP A 235 -2.48 -22.11 0.75
CA ASP A 235 -1.98 -21.77 2.09
C ASP A 235 -1.13 -22.89 2.67
N TYR A 236 -0.10 -23.29 1.92
CA TYR A 236 0.88 -24.27 2.37
C TYR A 236 1.65 -23.74 3.57
N THR A 237 1.63 -24.51 4.66
CA THR A 237 2.37 -24.22 5.90
C THR A 237 3.25 -25.42 6.22
N TRP A 238 4.44 -25.16 6.78
CA TRP A 238 5.34 -26.23 7.19
C TRP A 238 4.88 -26.85 8.50
N MET A 239 4.99 -28.18 8.59
CA MET A 239 4.89 -28.87 9.88
C MET A 239 5.94 -28.29 10.83
N PRO A 240 5.66 -28.16 12.13
CA PRO A 240 6.57 -27.48 13.08
C PRO A 240 7.98 -28.08 13.18
N ARG A 241 8.11 -29.39 12.98
CA ARG A 241 9.37 -30.13 13.16
C ARG A 241 9.90 -30.81 11.91
N ARG A 242 9.08 -30.96 10.88
CA ARG A 242 9.39 -31.74 9.68
C ARG A 242 9.31 -30.89 8.44
N ASP A 243 10.13 -31.20 7.44
CA ASP A 243 10.05 -30.54 6.12
C ASP A 243 8.89 -31.12 5.29
N MET A 244 7.73 -31.21 5.91
CA MET A 244 6.46 -31.59 5.31
C MET A 244 5.55 -30.37 5.28
N LEU A 245 4.83 -30.17 4.20
CA LEU A 245 3.77 -29.17 4.12
C LEU A 245 2.48 -29.70 4.72
N TYR A 246 1.66 -28.81 5.26
CA TYR A 246 0.26 -29.09 5.50
C TYR A 246 -0.63 -28.00 4.94
N TYR A 247 -1.86 -28.35 4.63
CA TYR A 247 -2.89 -27.44 4.15
C TYR A 247 -4.27 -28.04 4.42
N THR A 248 -5.31 -27.23 4.25
CA THR A 248 -6.70 -27.68 4.37
C THR A 248 -7.38 -27.74 3.02
N ARG A 249 -8.24 -28.74 2.82
CA ARG A 249 -9.13 -28.81 1.65
C ARG A 249 -10.52 -29.26 2.07
N ASP A 250 -11.51 -29.03 1.22
CA ASP A 250 -12.85 -29.56 1.43
C ASP A 250 -12.90 -31.02 0.97
N GLY A 251 -13.21 -31.91 1.89
CA GLY A 251 -13.40 -33.34 1.66
C GLY A 251 -14.85 -33.76 1.78
N VAL A 252 -15.11 -35.04 1.56
CA VAL A 252 -16.47 -35.63 1.58
C VAL A 252 -17.15 -35.49 2.96
N ARG A 253 -16.38 -35.59 4.04
CA ARG A 253 -16.88 -35.54 5.41
C ARG A 253 -16.78 -34.18 6.09
N GLY A 254 -16.10 -33.23 5.47
CA GLY A 254 -15.82 -31.88 6.01
C GLY A 254 -14.47 -31.39 5.60
N THR A 255 -13.93 -30.43 6.33
CA THR A 255 -12.57 -29.91 6.05
C THR A 255 -11.54 -30.96 6.46
N GLU A 256 -10.67 -31.34 5.52
CA GLU A 256 -9.52 -32.22 5.73
C GLU A 256 -8.25 -31.45 6.06
N LEU A 257 -7.45 -31.98 6.98
CA LEU A 257 -6.04 -31.61 7.15
C LEU A 257 -5.19 -32.61 6.36
N VAL A 258 -4.43 -32.10 5.40
CA VAL A 258 -3.61 -32.91 4.52
C VAL A 258 -2.15 -32.54 4.72
N THR A 259 -1.28 -33.54 4.84
CA THR A 259 0.17 -33.35 4.73
C THR A 259 0.64 -33.67 3.33
N LEU A 260 1.67 -32.96 2.86
CA LEU A 260 2.25 -33.11 1.54
C LEU A 260 3.77 -33.14 1.64
N ASP A 261 4.37 -34.24 1.16
CA ASP A 261 5.82 -34.32 1.00
C ASP A 261 6.26 -33.57 -0.26
N PRO A 262 7.00 -32.46 -0.14
CA PRO A 262 7.40 -31.67 -1.29
C PRO A 262 8.37 -32.37 -2.23
N ALA A 263 9.10 -33.37 -1.73
CA ALA A 263 10.08 -34.12 -2.53
C ALA A 263 9.42 -35.14 -3.47
N THR A 264 8.37 -35.83 -2.99
CA THR A 264 7.69 -36.91 -3.71
C THR A 264 6.32 -36.49 -4.28
N GLY A 265 5.72 -35.39 -3.76
CA GLY A 265 4.35 -35.02 -4.04
C GLY A 265 3.29 -35.92 -3.35
N ALA A 266 3.71 -36.83 -2.45
CA ALA A 266 2.79 -37.70 -1.75
C ALA A 266 1.96 -36.96 -0.71
N GLU A 267 0.64 -37.16 -0.72
CA GLU A 267 -0.31 -36.61 0.22
C GLU A 267 -0.83 -37.65 1.21
N SER A 268 -1.10 -37.21 2.43
CA SER A 268 -1.75 -38.03 3.46
C SER A 268 -2.76 -37.19 4.22
N VAL A 269 -3.96 -37.71 4.40
CA VAL A 269 -5.01 -37.10 5.21
C VAL A 269 -4.71 -37.40 6.70
N VAL A 270 -4.46 -36.35 7.48
CA VAL A 270 -4.20 -36.42 8.92
C VAL A 270 -5.50 -36.42 9.72
N ALA A 271 -6.46 -35.60 9.29
CA ALA A 271 -7.80 -35.52 9.86
C ALA A 271 -8.80 -35.23 8.74
N ASP A 272 -9.95 -35.93 8.75
CA ASP A 272 -10.98 -35.83 7.70
C ASP A 272 -12.17 -34.94 8.05
N ARG A 273 -12.14 -34.35 9.27
CA ARG A 273 -13.20 -33.47 9.78
C ARG A 273 -12.68 -32.45 10.78
N LEU A 274 -11.91 -31.47 10.27
CA LEU A 274 -11.46 -30.36 11.12
C LEU A 274 -12.66 -29.48 11.54
N PRO A 275 -12.65 -29.00 12.81
CA PRO A 275 -13.70 -28.09 13.30
C PRO A 275 -13.53 -26.64 12.79
N SER A 276 -12.34 -26.29 12.28
CA SER A 276 -12.01 -24.95 11.77
C SER A 276 -10.92 -25.03 10.71
N LYS A 277 -11.01 -24.14 9.70
CA LYS A 277 -9.92 -23.93 8.73
C LYS A 277 -8.81 -23.00 9.27
N SER A 278 -9.10 -22.24 10.33
CA SER A 278 -8.14 -21.37 11.02
C SER A 278 -7.77 -21.97 12.38
N PHE A 279 -6.53 -22.36 12.55
CA PHE A 279 -6.02 -23.00 13.75
C PHE A 279 -4.50 -22.83 13.86
N THR A 280 -3.98 -23.16 15.06
CA THR A 280 -2.55 -23.33 15.33
C THR A 280 -2.30 -24.81 15.58
N LEU A 281 -1.41 -25.40 14.79
CA LEU A 281 -0.93 -26.77 15.00
C LEU A 281 0.09 -26.79 16.15
N ALA A 282 -0.08 -27.69 17.10
CA ALA A 282 0.86 -27.85 18.20
C ALA A 282 2.27 -28.22 17.68
N PRO A 283 3.36 -27.78 18.36
CA PRO A 283 4.71 -28.18 18.01
C PRO A 283 4.93 -29.69 18.03
N THR A 284 4.11 -30.44 18.79
CA THR A 284 4.10 -31.92 18.85
C THR A 284 3.38 -32.59 17.69
N GLU A 285 2.62 -31.82 16.89
CA GLU A 285 1.91 -32.26 15.68
C GLU A 285 0.75 -33.23 15.93
N ASP A 286 0.23 -33.33 17.17
CA ASP A 286 -0.79 -34.25 17.62
C ASP A 286 -2.16 -33.59 17.89
N TYR A 287 -2.21 -32.28 18.05
CA TYR A 287 -3.45 -31.54 18.23
C TYR A 287 -3.39 -30.15 17.59
N ILE A 288 -4.56 -29.54 17.44
CA ILE A 288 -4.67 -28.14 17.04
C ILE A 288 -5.43 -27.33 18.10
N ILE A 289 -5.07 -26.04 18.20
CA ILE A 289 -5.84 -25.04 18.95
C ILE A 289 -6.51 -24.10 17.96
N TYR A 290 -7.80 -23.84 18.18
CA TYR A 290 -8.56 -22.92 17.36
C TYR A 290 -9.52 -22.08 18.19
N ASN A 291 -9.95 -20.95 17.65
CA ASN A 291 -10.95 -20.09 18.26
C ASN A 291 -12.33 -20.34 17.65
N LYS A 292 -13.35 -20.37 18.52
CA LYS A 292 -14.75 -20.37 18.10
C LYS A 292 -15.41 -19.09 18.61
N THR A 293 -15.95 -18.32 17.69
CA THR A 293 -16.63 -17.06 18.00
C THR A 293 -18.12 -17.29 18.15
N THR A 294 -18.69 -16.81 19.25
CA THR A 294 -20.12 -16.76 19.49
C THR A 294 -20.59 -15.33 19.26
N GLU A 295 -21.59 -15.15 18.40
CA GLU A 295 -22.17 -13.83 18.14
C GLU A 295 -22.87 -13.29 19.39
N GLY A 296 -22.66 -12.00 19.65
CA GLY A 296 -23.30 -11.30 20.74
C GLY A 296 -24.79 -11.08 20.48
N LYS A 297 -25.53 -10.84 21.57
CA LYS A 297 -26.97 -10.60 21.52
C LYS A 297 -27.29 -9.39 20.64
N LYS A 298 -28.23 -9.58 19.71
CA LYS A 298 -28.78 -8.51 18.86
C LYS A 298 -30.10 -8.02 19.47
N GLU A 299 -30.31 -6.72 19.44
CA GLU A 299 -31.58 -6.10 19.80
C GLU A 299 -32.54 -6.17 18.61
N ASN A 300 -33.79 -6.56 18.86
CA ASN A 300 -34.74 -6.88 17.79
C ASN A 300 -35.82 -5.80 17.56
N ASN A 301 -35.77 -4.69 18.30
CA ASN A 301 -36.83 -3.67 18.30
C ASN A 301 -36.50 -2.43 17.46
N GLY A 302 -35.42 -2.50 16.63
CA GLY A 302 -34.95 -1.35 15.83
C GLY A 302 -34.19 -0.28 16.63
N LEU A 303 -34.05 -0.45 17.95
CA LEU A 303 -33.28 0.42 18.84
C LEU A 303 -32.00 -0.33 19.29
N ARG A 304 -30.86 0.35 19.31
CA ARG A 304 -29.58 -0.19 19.78
C ARG A 304 -29.05 0.64 20.94
N ARG A 305 -28.96 0.05 22.12
CA ARG A 305 -28.25 0.66 23.25
C ARG A 305 -26.76 0.35 23.13
N LEU A 306 -25.91 1.37 23.18
CA LEU A 306 -24.46 1.21 23.31
C LEU A 306 -24.09 1.10 24.79
N TYR A 307 -23.32 0.07 25.14
CA TYR A 307 -22.88 -0.20 26.51
C TYR A 307 -21.50 0.38 26.78
N ASP A 308 -20.73 0.60 25.71
CA ASP A 308 -19.35 1.08 25.75
C ASP A 308 -19.04 1.90 24.50
N PRO A 309 -18.05 2.79 24.48
CA PRO A 309 -17.63 3.51 23.27
C PRO A 309 -17.35 2.58 22.08
N ASP A 310 -16.75 1.42 22.33
CA ASP A 310 -16.40 0.45 21.26
C ASP A 310 -17.59 -0.42 20.81
N ASP A 311 -18.71 -0.44 21.51
CA ASP A 311 -19.88 -1.21 21.09
C ASP A 311 -20.45 -0.77 19.72
N ARG A 312 -20.05 0.38 19.22
CA ARG A 312 -20.33 0.84 17.85
C ARG A 312 -19.55 0.05 16.79
N MET A 313 -18.44 -0.59 17.16
CA MET A 313 -17.61 -1.38 16.24
C MET A 313 -18.29 -2.70 15.87
N PRO A 314 -18.20 -3.13 14.58
CA PRO A 314 -18.71 -4.43 14.17
C PRO A 314 -18.11 -5.57 15.00
N GLY A 315 -18.96 -6.45 15.51
CA GLY A 315 -18.53 -7.65 16.25
C GLY A 315 -18.01 -7.40 17.68
N TRP A 316 -18.05 -6.19 18.21
CA TRP A 316 -17.59 -5.90 19.58
C TRP A 316 -18.29 -6.76 20.65
N ARG A 317 -19.56 -7.10 20.44
CA ARG A 317 -20.33 -7.99 21.35
C ARG A 317 -19.98 -9.47 21.18
N ASN A 318 -19.26 -9.86 20.15
CA ASN A 318 -18.89 -11.25 19.92
C ASN A 318 -17.84 -11.70 20.94
N ARG A 319 -17.87 -12.98 21.29
CA ARG A 319 -16.89 -13.55 22.22
C ARG A 319 -16.23 -14.76 21.59
N SER A 320 -14.91 -14.82 21.71
CA SER A 320 -14.10 -15.91 21.20
C SER A 320 -13.60 -16.79 22.33
N THR A 321 -13.84 -18.09 22.20
CA THR A 321 -13.36 -19.11 23.12
C THR A 321 -12.30 -19.98 22.46
N VAL A 322 -11.35 -20.48 23.23
CA VAL A 322 -10.27 -21.35 22.79
C VAL A 322 -10.71 -22.79 22.90
N TRP A 323 -10.42 -23.57 21.87
CA TRP A 323 -10.77 -24.97 21.75
C TRP A 323 -9.54 -25.78 21.36
N HIS A 324 -9.46 -27.01 21.84
CA HIS A 324 -8.47 -28.03 21.53
C HIS A 324 -9.16 -29.14 20.71
N TYR A 325 -8.51 -29.57 19.63
CA TYR A 325 -8.94 -30.72 18.84
C TYR A 325 -7.78 -31.69 18.70
N ASP A 326 -7.96 -32.91 19.21
CA ASP A 326 -7.01 -34.00 19.13
C ASP A 326 -7.06 -34.65 17.73
N LEU A 327 -5.93 -34.66 17.04
CA LEU A 327 -5.85 -35.15 15.65
C LEU A 327 -5.95 -36.68 15.53
N HIS A 328 -5.64 -37.44 16.60
CA HIS A 328 -5.73 -38.88 16.59
C HIS A 328 -7.11 -39.40 16.90
N THR A 329 -7.76 -38.79 17.89
CA THR A 329 -9.07 -39.25 18.38
C THR A 329 -10.25 -38.49 17.77
N GLY A 330 -10.03 -37.31 17.21
CA GLY A 330 -11.06 -36.42 16.72
C GLY A 330 -11.88 -35.74 17.83
N ILE A 331 -11.40 -35.77 19.09
CA ILE A 331 -12.13 -35.20 20.23
C ILE A 331 -11.91 -33.69 20.29
N ASN A 332 -13.04 -32.96 20.38
CA ASN A 332 -13.07 -31.53 20.66
C ASN A 332 -13.23 -31.26 22.15
N ARG A 333 -12.41 -30.38 22.71
CA ARG A 333 -12.49 -29.92 24.08
C ARG A 333 -12.49 -28.39 24.13
N GLN A 334 -13.52 -27.80 24.73
CA GLN A 334 -13.52 -26.36 25.00
C GLN A 334 -12.58 -26.09 26.19
N LEU A 335 -11.63 -25.17 25.99
CA LEU A 335 -10.65 -24.81 27.01
C LEU A 335 -11.01 -23.57 27.80
N THR A 336 -11.73 -22.63 27.19
CA THR A 336 -12.12 -21.37 27.87
C THR A 336 -13.61 -21.15 27.78
N TYR A 337 -14.18 -20.52 28.83
CA TYR A 337 -15.60 -20.20 28.92
C TYR A 337 -15.80 -18.89 29.67
N GLY A 338 -16.80 -18.09 29.28
CA GLY A 338 -17.13 -16.85 29.96
C GLY A 338 -17.37 -15.67 29.02
N GLU A 339 -17.46 -14.46 29.55
CA GLU A 339 -17.77 -13.24 28.83
C GLU A 339 -16.54 -12.52 28.25
N GLN A 340 -15.34 -13.04 28.49
CA GLN A 340 -14.11 -12.48 27.91
C GLN A 340 -13.70 -13.29 26.68
N SER A 341 -13.29 -12.58 25.63
CA SER A 341 -12.62 -13.22 24.50
C SER A 341 -11.21 -13.61 24.89
N VAL A 342 -10.87 -14.89 24.70
CA VAL A 342 -9.54 -15.43 25.00
C VAL A 342 -8.85 -15.86 23.69
N TRP A 343 -7.58 -15.58 23.58
CA TRP A 343 -6.75 -15.88 22.41
C TRP A 343 -5.54 -16.70 22.81
N LEU A 344 -5.12 -17.58 21.92
CA LEU A 344 -3.84 -18.28 22.01
C LEU A 344 -2.73 -17.28 21.65
N SER A 345 -1.77 -17.13 22.55
CA SER A 345 -0.52 -16.37 22.29
C SER A 345 0.60 -17.32 21.85
N ASP A 346 0.73 -18.49 22.51
CA ASP A 346 1.80 -19.45 22.16
C ASP A 346 1.55 -20.84 22.74
N ILE A 347 2.34 -21.83 22.31
CA ILE A 347 2.37 -23.22 22.81
C ILE A 347 3.81 -23.60 23.10
N THR A 348 4.09 -24.21 24.25
CA THR A 348 5.43 -24.72 24.56
C THR A 348 5.88 -25.78 23.56
N GLU A 349 7.20 -25.90 23.35
CA GLU A 349 7.81 -26.88 22.43
C GLU A 349 7.39 -28.33 22.69
N ASP A 350 7.11 -28.68 23.95
CA ASP A 350 6.64 -30.03 24.34
C ASP A 350 5.11 -30.20 24.22
N GLY A 351 4.40 -29.15 23.78
CA GLY A 351 2.97 -29.15 23.58
C GLY A 351 2.13 -29.20 24.87
N LYS A 352 2.74 -29.08 26.06
CA LYS A 352 2.02 -29.28 27.32
C LYS A 352 1.38 -28.04 27.90
N GLN A 353 1.87 -26.87 27.54
CA GLN A 353 1.40 -25.60 28.09
C GLN A 353 0.95 -24.66 26.96
N LEU A 354 -0.17 -24.00 27.18
CA LEU A 354 -0.67 -22.93 26.35
C LEU A 354 -0.43 -21.59 27.05
N LEU A 355 0.02 -20.59 26.30
CA LEU A 355 0.00 -19.20 26.74
C LEU A 355 -1.29 -18.57 26.17
N LEU A 356 -2.19 -18.16 27.02
CA LEU A 356 -3.44 -17.53 26.64
C LEU A 356 -3.46 -16.08 27.10
N SER A 357 -4.11 -15.22 26.32
CA SER A 357 -4.28 -13.80 26.61
C SER A 357 -5.74 -13.39 26.52
N TYR A 358 -6.15 -12.46 27.38
CA TYR A 358 -7.41 -11.75 27.27
C TYR A 358 -7.27 -10.32 27.75
N GLY A 359 -8.00 -9.42 27.05
CA GLY A 359 -7.93 -7.98 27.29
C GLY A 359 -9.01 -7.50 28.25
N HIS A 360 -8.71 -6.42 28.95
CA HIS A 360 -9.66 -5.66 29.73
C HIS A 360 -9.76 -4.25 29.17
N MET A 361 -10.96 -3.72 29.07
CA MET A 361 -11.25 -2.35 28.68
C MET A 361 -11.82 -1.61 29.90
N ARG A 362 -11.25 -0.47 30.25
CA ARG A 362 -11.63 0.34 31.44
C ARG A 362 -11.66 1.83 31.08
N PRO A 363 -12.74 2.32 30.44
CA PRO A 363 -12.77 3.70 29.94
C PRO A 363 -12.66 4.79 31.01
N ASN A 364 -12.81 4.45 32.27
CA ASN A 364 -12.70 5.36 33.41
C ASN A 364 -11.36 5.29 34.17
N ARG A 365 -10.40 4.50 33.66
CA ARG A 365 -9.08 4.32 34.27
C ARG A 365 -7.98 4.25 33.21
N GLN A 366 -7.05 5.19 33.20
CA GLN A 366 -5.88 5.11 32.34
C GLN A 366 -4.79 4.20 32.90
N PRO A 367 -4.11 3.42 32.05
CA PRO A 367 -4.44 3.17 30.65
C PRO A 367 -5.78 2.40 30.50
N PHE A 368 -6.54 2.69 29.44
CA PHE A 368 -7.86 2.09 29.20
C PHE A 368 -7.79 0.59 28.93
N HIS A 369 -6.72 0.17 28.27
CA HIS A 369 -6.50 -1.22 27.87
C HIS A 369 -5.41 -1.87 28.71
N SER A 370 -5.69 -3.08 29.13
CA SER A 370 -4.71 -3.96 29.76
C SER A 370 -4.92 -5.40 29.33
N THR A 371 -3.92 -6.23 29.56
CA THR A 371 -3.90 -7.63 29.18
C THR A 371 -3.58 -8.49 30.38
N THR A 372 -4.29 -9.61 30.49
CA THR A 372 -3.95 -10.70 31.42
C THR A 372 -3.38 -11.84 30.60
N LEU A 373 -2.21 -12.35 31.00
CA LEU A 373 -1.58 -13.54 30.46
C LEU A 373 -1.72 -14.68 31.43
N VAL A 374 -2.18 -15.83 30.94
CA VAL A 374 -2.28 -17.06 31.73
C VAL A 374 -1.60 -18.21 31.04
N ARG A 375 -0.98 -19.08 31.82
CA ARG A 375 -0.46 -20.38 31.40
C ARG A 375 -1.47 -21.45 31.74
N MET A 376 -1.84 -22.29 30.77
CA MET A 376 -2.76 -23.39 30.94
C MET A 376 -2.06 -24.71 30.63
N ASP A 377 -2.14 -25.68 31.52
CA ASP A 377 -1.73 -27.05 31.25
C ASP A 377 -2.78 -27.75 30.40
N VAL A 378 -2.35 -28.31 29.24
CA VAL A 378 -3.26 -28.86 28.22
C VAL A 378 -3.98 -30.12 28.73
N GLU A 379 -3.31 -30.96 29.53
CA GLU A 379 -3.86 -32.22 30.00
C GLU A 379 -4.83 -32.01 31.17
N THR A 380 -4.40 -31.29 32.18
CA THR A 380 -5.15 -31.11 33.45
C THR A 380 -6.14 -29.94 33.41
N GLY A 381 -5.96 -28.99 32.50
CA GLY A 381 -6.72 -27.75 32.43
C GLY A 381 -6.38 -26.75 33.56
N ARG A 382 -5.33 -27.02 34.36
CA ARG A 382 -4.87 -26.13 35.40
C ARG A 382 -4.37 -24.82 34.81
N VAL A 383 -4.77 -23.69 35.38
CA VAL A 383 -4.42 -22.34 34.92
C VAL A 383 -3.62 -21.62 36.01
N ASP A 384 -2.49 -21.03 35.60
CA ASP A 384 -1.69 -20.12 36.41
C ASP A 384 -1.69 -18.72 35.78
N THR A 385 -2.03 -17.67 36.54
CA THR A 385 -1.94 -16.29 36.06
C THR A 385 -0.48 -15.82 36.15
N LEU A 386 0.07 -15.45 34.98
CA LEU A 386 1.46 -14.99 34.85
C LEU A 386 1.54 -13.47 35.01
N LEU A 387 0.73 -12.74 34.27
CA LEU A 387 0.58 -11.30 34.35
C LEU A 387 -0.91 -10.99 34.48
N ASN A 388 -1.26 -10.14 35.44
CA ASN A 388 -2.64 -9.75 35.65
C ASN A 388 -2.82 -8.27 35.36
N ASP A 389 -3.78 -7.95 34.49
CA ASP A 389 -4.21 -6.57 34.23
C ASP A 389 -3.04 -5.62 33.92
N THR A 390 -2.10 -6.09 33.11
CA THR A 390 -0.86 -5.35 32.76
C THR A 390 -1.08 -4.54 31.49
N ALA A 391 -0.81 -3.25 31.57
CA ALA A 391 -0.95 -2.35 30.43
C ALA A 391 0.20 -2.47 29.43
N PHE A 392 -0.04 -2.03 28.20
CA PHE A 392 0.95 -1.85 27.12
C PHE A 392 1.63 -3.12 26.62
N ILE A 393 1.05 -4.30 26.84
CA ILE A 393 1.53 -5.58 26.33
C ILE A 393 1.07 -5.73 24.88
N GLY A 394 2.01 -5.89 23.94
CA GLY A 394 1.73 -6.12 22.52
C GLY A 394 1.67 -7.61 22.15
N GLY A 395 2.51 -8.45 22.73
CA GLY A 395 2.55 -9.89 22.48
C GLY A 395 3.48 -10.62 23.44
N ALA A 396 3.28 -11.94 23.58
CA ALA A 396 4.13 -12.78 24.41
C ALA A 396 4.28 -14.18 23.80
N GLN A 397 5.45 -14.80 23.97
CA GLN A 397 5.76 -16.16 23.55
C GLN A 397 6.65 -16.85 24.57
N PHE A 398 6.50 -18.17 24.68
CA PHE A 398 7.40 -18.97 25.53
C PHE A 398 8.81 -19.01 24.94
N LEU A 399 9.81 -19.01 25.82
CA LEU A 399 11.13 -19.43 25.42
C LEU A 399 11.24 -20.97 25.48
N PRO A 400 12.22 -21.56 24.78
CA PRO A 400 12.37 -23.02 24.74
C PRO A 400 12.49 -23.69 26.12
N ASP A 401 12.88 -22.95 27.15
CA ASP A 401 12.98 -23.46 28.54
C ASP A 401 11.60 -23.65 29.23
N GLY A 402 10.52 -23.13 28.63
CA GLY A 402 9.17 -23.16 29.18
C GLY A 402 9.01 -22.38 30.49
N ARG A 403 10.08 -21.70 30.97
CA ARG A 403 10.13 -20.96 32.25
C ARG A 403 10.26 -19.46 32.07
N SER A 404 10.44 -19.02 30.85
CA SER A 404 10.57 -17.59 30.51
C SER A 404 9.66 -17.22 29.36
N LEU A 405 9.22 -15.96 29.33
CA LEU A 405 8.50 -15.37 28.21
C LEU A 405 9.35 -14.28 27.56
N LEU A 406 9.34 -14.24 26.25
CA LEU A 406 9.69 -13.06 25.47
C LEU A 406 8.44 -12.23 25.27
N ILE A 407 8.44 -11.00 25.78
CA ILE A 407 7.30 -10.09 25.70
C ILE A 407 7.67 -8.90 24.84
N SER A 408 6.83 -8.58 23.85
CA SER A 408 6.87 -7.31 23.12
C SER A 408 5.92 -6.34 23.80
N ALA A 409 6.40 -5.20 24.22
CA ALA A 409 5.61 -4.21 24.95
C ALA A 409 6.13 -2.79 24.70
N CYS A 410 5.28 -1.79 24.95
CA CYS A 410 5.68 -0.39 24.95
C CYS A 410 6.71 -0.11 26.07
N PRO A 411 7.59 0.89 25.94
CA PRO A 411 8.52 1.29 27.00
C PRO A 411 7.86 1.64 28.34
N ALA A 412 6.60 2.09 28.34
CA ALA A 412 5.85 2.38 29.56
C ALA A 412 5.36 1.13 30.31
N ALA A 413 5.45 -0.07 29.73
CA ALA A 413 5.04 -1.31 30.39
C ALA A 413 5.94 -1.61 31.60
N PHE A 414 5.41 -2.40 32.55
CA PHE A 414 6.13 -2.84 33.76
C PHE A 414 6.71 -1.65 34.57
N ASP A 415 5.85 -0.66 34.82
CA ASP A 415 6.21 0.57 35.54
C ASP A 415 7.38 1.36 34.93
N GLY A 416 7.51 1.22 33.60
CA GLY A 416 8.52 1.95 32.82
C GLY A 416 9.95 1.46 32.94
N ILE A 417 10.16 0.19 33.37
CA ILE A 417 11.52 -0.39 33.54
C ILE A 417 12.37 -0.35 32.25
N GLY A 418 11.72 -0.29 31.08
CA GLY A 418 12.38 -0.17 29.76
C GLY A 418 12.37 1.23 29.19
N SER A 419 11.93 2.22 29.94
CA SER A 419 11.84 3.60 29.49
C SER A 419 13.21 4.29 29.52
N GLU A 420 13.55 4.97 28.41
CA GLU A 420 14.79 5.75 28.22
C GLU A 420 14.48 7.21 27.91
N VAL A 421 13.23 7.65 28.11
CA VAL A 421 12.86 9.05 27.97
C VAL A 421 13.24 9.85 29.21
N ARG A 422 13.43 11.15 29.07
CA ARG A 422 13.78 12.02 30.20
C ARG A 422 12.65 12.05 31.23
N GLU A 423 13.00 12.40 32.44
CA GLU A 423 12.07 12.52 33.56
C GLU A 423 10.89 13.44 33.23
N GLY A 424 9.68 13.00 33.54
CA GLY A 424 8.44 13.72 33.22
C GLY A 424 7.90 13.55 31.80
N GLN A 425 8.68 12.95 30.90
CA GLN A 425 8.22 12.64 29.53
C GLN A 425 7.55 11.27 29.49
N GLN A 426 6.41 11.17 28.81
CA GLN A 426 5.75 9.89 28.55
C GLN A 426 6.31 9.24 27.28
N PRO A 427 6.68 7.95 27.31
CA PRO A 427 7.11 7.24 26.11
C PRO A 427 5.96 7.09 25.12
N GLN A 428 6.32 6.96 23.83
CA GLN A 428 5.37 6.70 22.76
C GLN A 428 4.85 5.25 22.83
N ASN A 429 3.52 5.05 22.89
CA ASN A 429 2.93 3.71 23.02
C ASN A 429 3.01 2.85 21.76
N PHE A 430 3.24 3.46 20.58
CA PHE A 430 3.48 2.72 19.34
C PHE A 430 4.92 2.21 19.20
N ASP A 431 5.83 2.68 20.06
CA ASP A 431 7.20 2.19 20.13
C ASP A 431 7.23 0.86 20.91
N ALA A 432 7.75 -0.20 20.30
CA ALA A 432 7.79 -1.52 20.90
C ALA A 432 9.21 -1.96 21.25
N ARG A 433 9.35 -2.57 22.44
CA ARG A 433 10.57 -3.08 23.02
C ARG A 433 10.42 -4.54 23.40
N LEU A 434 11.53 -5.24 23.67
CA LEU A 434 11.55 -6.63 24.11
C LEU A 434 11.91 -6.74 25.58
N TYR A 435 11.18 -7.61 26.26
CA TYR A 435 11.37 -7.91 27.67
C TYR A 435 11.45 -9.41 27.88
N LEU A 436 12.32 -9.82 28.79
CA LEU A 436 12.41 -11.19 29.28
C LEU A 436 11.67 -11.26 30.63
N TYR A 437 10.59 -12.06 30.68
CA TYR A 437 9.86 -12.32 31.92
C TYR A 437 10.19 -13.71 32.44
N ASN A 438 10.74 -13.83 33.65
CA ASN A 438 10.96 -15.10 34.32
C ASN A 438 9.69 -15.50 35.08
N ILE A 439 9.11 -16.66 34.73
CA ILE A 439 7.82 -17.12 35.27
C ILE A 439 7.93 -17.47 36.74
N ASP A 440 9.02 -18.16 37.15
CA ASP A 440 9.20 -18.65 38.53
C ASP A 440 9.54 -17.51 39.46
N ALA A 441 10.48 -16.63 39.07
CA ALA A 441 10.90 -15.48 39.87
C ALA A 441 9.96 -14.28 39.77
N LYS A 442 9.04 -14.25 38.81
CA LYS A 442 8.14 -13.11 38.48
C LYS A 442 8.91 -11.79 38.28
N THR A 443 10.05 -11.87 37.59
CA THR A 443 10.91 -10.70 37.34
C THR A 443 10.93 -10.38 35.85
N VAL A 444 11.02 -9.07 35.54
CA VAL A 444 11.09 -8.55 34.18
C VAL A 444 12.47 -7.93 33.96
N LYS A 445 13.06 -8.22 32.79
CA LYS A 445 14.33 -7.61 32.35
C LYS A 445 14.15 -7.02 30.95
N PRO A 446 14.39 -5.72 30.70
CA PRO A 446 14.43 -5.17 29.37
C PRO A 446 15.65 -5.72 28.61
N LEU A 447 15.49 -6.03 27.32
CA LEU A 447 16.53 -6.63 26.48
C LEU A 447 17.18 -5.64 25.50
N LEU A 448 16.47 -4.61 25.08
CA LEU A 448 16.88 -3.66 24.05
C LEU A 448 17.07 -2.25 24.65
N CYS A 449 18.07 -2.08 25.50
CA CYS A 449 18.49 -0.77 25.99
C CYS A 449 19.36 -0.04 24.94
N ASN A 450 19.22 1.29 24.83
CA ASN A 450 19.94 2.13 23.86
C ASN A 450 19.78 1.63 22.41
N PHE A 451 18.60 1.14 22.07
CA PHE A 451 18.26 0.62 20.75
C PHE A 451 17.23 1.53 20.07
N ALA A 452 17.63 2.21 18.99
CA ALA A 452 16.77 3.18 18.33
C ALA A 452 15.57 2.59 17.56
N PRO A 453 15.70 1.46 16.79
CA PRO A 453 14.60 0.88 16.04
C PRO A 453 13.45 0.39 16.92
N SER A 454 12.23 0.42 16.40
CA SER A 454 11.02 -0.14 17.04
C SER A 454 10.74 -1.55 16.54
N VAL A 455 10.50 -2.49 17.45
CA VAL A 455 10.34 -3.92 17.13
C VAL A 455 8.95 -4.20 16.60
N ASP A 456 8.87 -4.90 15.44
CA ASP A 456 7.59 -5.26 14.82
C ASP A 456 7.22 -6.74 15.08
N ARG A 457 8.15 -7.65 14.79
CA ARG A 457 7.93 -9.09 14.87
C ARG A 457 9.18 -9.81 15.36
N THR A 458 8.98 -10.82 16.21
CA THR A 458 10.07 -11.59 16.83
C THR A 458 9.89 -13.08 16.63
N GLU A 459 11.01 -13.79 16.49
CA GLU A 459 11.09 -15.25 16.40
C GLU A 459 12.29 -15.72 17.24
N TRP A 460 12.09 -16.75 18.05
CA TRP A 460 13.14 -17.35 18.88
C TRP A 460 13.61 -18.67 18.27
N SER A 461 14.95 -18.85 18.20
CA SER A 461 15.52 -20.12 17.74
C SER A 461 15.82 -21.06 18.90
N PRO A 462 15.21 -22.26 18.91
CA PRO A 462 15.50 -23.26 19.95
C PRO A 462 16.87 -23.91 19.80
N VAL A 463 17.57 -23.68 18.68
CA VAL A 463 18.85 -24.35 18.37
C VAL A 463 20.05 -23.48 18.73
N ASP A 464 20.06 -22.20 18.33
CA ASP A 464 21.17 -21.29 18.64
C ASP A 464 20.89 -20.36 19.82
N GLY A 465 19.67 -20.34 20.33
CA GLY A 465 19.25 -19.51 21.47
C GLY A 465 19.21 -18.02 21.17
N MET A 466 19.15 -17.62 19.89
CA MET A 466 19.09 -16.22 19.49
C MET A 466 17.63 -15.80 19.19
N ILE A 467 17.37 -14.51 19.39
CA ILE A 467 16.13 -13.88 18.98
C ILE A 467 16.37 -13.18 17.62
N TYR A 468 15.59 -13.55 16.61
CA TYR A 468 15.55 -12.90 15.32
C TYR A 468 14.34 -12.01 15.28
N PHE A 469 14.51 -10.78 14.80
CA PHE A 469 13.39 -9.85 14.78
C PHE A 469 13.46 -8.86 13.61
N HIS A 470 12.30 -8.44 13.19
CA HIS A 470 12.10 -7.35 12.25
C HIS A 470 11.80 -6.07 13.03
N ALA A 471 12.29 -4.94 12.55
CA ALA A 471 12.06 -3.67 13.19
C ALA A 471 11.96 -2.52 12.19
N THR A 472 11.14 -1.54 12.55
CA THR A 472 11.12 -0.22 11.94
C THR A 472 12.37 0.53 12.38
N ASP A 473 13.27 0.79 11.44
CA ASP A 473 14.61 1.36 11.64
C ASP A 473 14.71 2.70 10.90
N GLY A 474 14.04 3.70 11.46
CA GLY A 474 13.85 4.97 10.79
C GLY A 474 13.05 4.82 9.49
N LYS A 475 13.65 5.19 8.36
CA LYS A 475 13.05 5.04 7.03
C LYS A 475 13.19 3.64 6.41
N ASP A 476 13.89 2.73 7.09
CA ASP A 476 14.15 1.36 6.64
C ASP A 476 13.31 0.34 7.45
N LEU A 477 13.10 -0.85 6.90
CA LEU A 477 12.54 -2.01 7.57
C LEU A 477 13.59 -3.11 7.58
N SER A 478 14.16 -3.40 8.75
CA SER A 478 15.41 -4.15 8.87
C SER A 478 15.26 -5.44 9.67
N LEU A 479 16.07 -6.45 9.35
CA LEU A 479 16.21 -7.68 10.14
C LEU A 479 17.39 -7.59 11.09
N PHE A 480 17.18 -8.10 12.32
CA PHE A 480 18.14 -8.08 13.40
C PHE A 480 18.24 -9.47 14.08
N ARG A 481 19.34 -9.66 14.79
CA ARG A 481 19.54 -10.76 15.73
C ARG A 481 19.96 -10.22 17.08
N LEU A 482 19.34 -10.69 18.14
CA LEU A 482 19.67 -10.36 19.55
C LEU A 482 20.15 -11.63 20.26
N ASP A 483 21.28 -11.54 20.93
CA ASP A 483 21.70 -12.49 21.94
C ASP A 483 21.08 -12.09 23.30
N PRO A 484 20.11 -12.86 23.84
CA PRO A 484 19.41 -12.46 25.06
C PRO A 484 20.28 -12.54 26.32
N LYS A 485 21.41 -13.24 26.28
CA LYS A 485 22.35 -13.38 27.40
C LYS A 485 23.26 -12.16 27.53
N THR A 486 23.76 -11.67 26.41
CA THR A 486 24.72 -10.56 26.34
C THR A 486 24.09 -9.23 25.95
N SER A 487 22.82 -9.23 25.53
CA SER A 487 22.10 -8.09 24.96
C SER A 487 22.75 -7.51 23.69
N LYS A 488 23.63 -8.30 23.02
CA LYS A 488 24.29 -7.87 21.79
C LYS A 488 23.33 -7.98 20.61
N VAL A 489 23.13 -6.86 19.91
CA VAL A 489 22.30 -6.78 18.69
C VAL A 489 23.20 -6.75 17.46
N ILE A 490 22.79 -7.45 16.41
CA ILE A 490 23.40 -7.40 15.08
C ILE A 490 22.31 -7.05 14.06
N LYS A 491 22.50 -5.97 13.31
CA LYS A 491 21.72 -5.63 12.10
C LYS A 491 22.26 -6.40 10.91
N TYR A 492 21.39 -7.03 10.13
CA TYR A 492 21.77 -7.68 8.88
C TYR A 492 21.80 -6.67 7.73
N GLN A 493 22.91 -6.62 7.01
CA GLN A 493 23.05 -5.82 5.79
C GLN A 493 22.56 -6.66 4.60
N LEU A 494 21.33 -6.39 4.19
CA LEU A 494 20.65 -7.09 3.10
C LEU A 494 20.63 -6.25 1.82
N PRO A 495 20.37 -6.85 0.64
CA PRO A 495 20.29 -6.10 -0.62
C PRO A 495 19.06 -5.21 -0.75
N VAL A 496 18.15 -5.25 0.22
CA VAL A 496 16.94 -4.43 0.31
C VAL A 496 16.99 -3.55 1.56
N THR A 497 16.42 -2.36 1.49
CA THR A 497 16.31 -1.46 2.64
C THR A 497 15.00 -1.64 3.39
N CYS A 498 13.96 -2.09 2.69
CA CYS A 498 12.67 -2.40 3.28
C CYS A 498 12.34 -3.88 3.07
N VAL A 499 12.56 -4.70 4.10
CA VAL A 499 12.14 -6.11 4.11
C VAL A 499 10.62 -6.16 4.26
N SER A 500 9.91 -6.55 3.21
CA SER A 500 8.44 -6.58 3.17
C SER A 500 7.85 -7.89 3.68
N GLY A 501 8.60 -8.99 3.60
CA GLY A 501 8.23 -10.29 4.14
C GLY A 501 9.41 -11.22 4.25
N TYR A 502 9.41 -12.07 5.27
CA TYR A 502 10.51 -13.00 5.52
C TYR A 502 10.03 -14.25 6.24
N SER A 503 10.90 -15.29 6.22
CA SER A 503 10.76 -16.50 7.01
C SER A 503 12.16 -17.08 7.29
N ILE A 504 12.37 -17.56 8.51
CA ILE A 504 13.68 -18.03 9.01
C ILE A 504 13.57 -19.50 9.40
N ALA A 505 14.54 -20.32 8.97
CA ALA A 505 14.65 -21.74 9.35
C ALA A 505 15.28 -21.87 10.75
N LEU A 506 14.47 -21.66 11.79
CA LEU A 506 14.94 -21.53 13.18
C LEU A 506 15.49 -22.82 13.79
N ARG A 507 15.34 -23.98 13.12
CA ARG A 507 15.87 -25.27 13.60
C ARG A 507 17.26 -25.61 13.07
N GLN A 508 17.99 -24.57 12.62
CA GLN A 508 19.39 -24.66 12.18
C GLN A 508 20.31 -23.88 13.13
N LYS A 509 21.55 -24.35 13.30
CA LYS A 509 22.58 -23.64 14.06
C LYS A 509 22.94 -22.28 13.44
N ASN A 510 22.94 -22.21 12.10
CA ASN A 510 23.08 -20.98 11.33
C ASN A 510 21.84 -20.88 10.45
N PRO A 511 20.78 -20.21 10.91
CA PRO A 511 19.51 -20.18 10.21
C PRO A 511 19.62 -19.62 8.79
N THR A 512 18.90 -20.25 7.88
CA THR A 512 18.68 -19.73 6.54
C THR A 512 17.41 -18.87 6.56
N ALA A 513 17.50 -17.69 5.99
CA ALA A 513 16.37 -16.79 5.80
C ALA A 513 16.01 -16.69 4.31
N ILE A 514 14.72 -16.77 4.01
CA ILE A 514 14.15 -16.32 2.75
C ILE A 514 13.39 -15.03 3.03
N PHE A 515 13.55 -14.04 2.17
CA PHE A 515 12.87 -12.76 2.32
C PHE A 515 12.64 -12.11 0.97
N PHE A 516 11.66 -11.24 0.90
CA PHE A 516 11.48 -10.31 -0.20
C PHE A 516 11.38 -8.88 0.34
N GLY A 517 11.80 -7.93 -0.47
CA GLY A 517 11.82 -6.54 -0.07
C GLY A 517 12.16 -5.63 -1.22
N GLN A 518 12.25 -4.36 -0.94
CA GLN A 518 12.43 -3.30 -1.92
C GLN A 518 13.42 -2.23 -1.44
N THR A 519 13.81 -1.36 -2.36
CA THR A 519 14.53 -0.11 -2.07
C THR A 519 13.73 1.08 -2.62
N GLY A 520 14.25 2.29 -2.55
CA GLY A 520 13.65 3.44 -3.22
C GLY A 520 13.66 3.35 -4.76
N GLU A 521 14.47 2.47 -5.32
CA GLU A 521 14.69 2.34 -6.78
C GLU A 521 14.41 0.94 -7.33
N ARG A 522 14.13 -0.04 -6.47
CA ARG A 522 13.82 -1.43 -6.86
C ARG A 522 12.53 -1.90 -6.20
N ALA A 523 11.67 -2.52 -6.99
CA ALA A 523 10.47 -3.20 -6.49
C ALA A 523 10.83 -4.45 -5.67
N ARG A 524 9.81 -5.14 -5.18
CA ARG A 524 9.97 -6.33 -4.34
C ARG A 524 10.64 -7.47 -5.08
N ASP A 525 11.89 -7.74 -4.73
CA ASP A 525 12.69 -8.88 -5.17
C ASP A 525 12.88 -9.88 -4.03
N MET A 526 13.09 -11.15 -4.36
CA MET A 526 13.21 -12.25 -3.39
C MET A 526 14.63 -12.76 -3.28
N TYR A 527 15.06 -12.97 -2.04
CA TYR A 527 16.41 -13.38 -1.72
C TYR A 527 16.46 -14.49 -0.67
N LEU A 528 17.57 -15.23 -0.68
CA LEU A 528 17.89 -16.28 0.27
C LEU A 528 19.31 -16.07 0.78
N CYS A 529 19.51 -16.20 2.10
CA CYS A 529 20.85 -16.12 2.70
C CYS A 529 20.92 -16.94 4.00
N THR A 530 22.14 -17.32 4.40
CA THR A 530 22.41 -17.88 5.72
C THR A 530 22.84 -16.78 6.68
N LEU A 531 22.15 -16.64 7.80
CA LEU A 531 22.33 -15.57 8.80
C LEU A 531 23.54 -15.81 9.73
N SER A 532 24.68 -16.23 9.17
CA SER A 532 25.90 -16.53 9.93
C SER A 532 26.75 -15.31 10.26
N SER A 533 26.56 -14.20 9.58
CA SER A 533 27.31 -12.94 9.77
C SER A 533 26.41 -11.72 9.58
N ALA A 534 26.88 -10.54 10.02
CA ALA A 534 26.15 -9.28 9.82
C ALA A 534 25.98 -8.89 8.33
N LYS A 535 26.84 -9.41 7.45
CA LYS A 535 26.80 -9.20 5.99
C LYS A 535 26.65 -10.55 5.29
N PRO A 536 25.44 -11.15 5.35
CA PRO A 536 25.24 -12.45 4.73
C PRO A 536 25.26 -12.30 3.19
N LYS A 537 25.83 -13.30 2.52
CA LYS A 537 25.77 -13.35 1.05
C LYS A 537 24.36 -13.77 0.63
N ALA A 538 23.57 -12.80 0.19
CA ALA A 538 22.23 -13.05 -0.32
C ALA A 538 22.28 -13.48 -1.79
N LYS A 539 21.52 -14.53 -2.13
CA LYS A 539 21.30 -15.01 -3.49
C LYS A 539 19.89 -14.62 -3.92
N HIS A 540 19.76 -14.00 -5.11
CA HIS A 540 18.45 -13.79 -5.72
C HIS A 540 17.80 -15.13 -6.03
N VAL A 541 16.52 -15.29 -5.67
CA VAL A 541 15.72 -16.50 -5.88
C VAL A 541 14.29 -16.08 -6.27
N GLY A 542 13.56 -17.04 -6.79
CA GLY A 542 12.18 -16.80 -7.19
C GLY A 542 12.03 -16.62 -8.69
N GLU A 543 10.81 -16.25 -9.11
CA GLU A 543 10.40 -16.23 -10.52
C GLU A 543 10.26 -14.82 -11.08
N VAL A 544 10.30 -13.81 -10.21
CA VAL A 544 10.23 -12.39 -10.60
C VAL A 544 11.65 -11.87 -10.78
N ASP A 545 11.90 -11.25 -11.92
CA ASP A 545 13.17 -10.60 -12.26
C ASP A 545 12.90 -9.12 -12.51
N PHE A 546 13.25 -8.30 -11.54
CA PHE A 546 13.05 -6.86 -11.59
C PHE A 546 13.78 -6.23 -12.78
N ASP A 547 15.02 -6.60 -13.05
CA ASP A 547 15.83 -5.99 -14.10
C ASP A 547 15.22 -6.25 -15.48
N LYS A 548 14.65 -7.44 -15.69
CA LYS A 548 13.94 -7.78 -16.91
C LYS A 548 12.56 -7.08 -17.00
N MET A 549 11.82 -7.02 -15.90
CA MET A 549 10.48 -6.42 -15.87
C MET A 549 10.53 -4.91 -16.15
N TYR A 550 11.58 -4.24 -15.70
CA TYR A 550 11.73 -2.79 -15.78
C TYR A 550 12.86 -2.34 -16.74
N GLU A 551 13.31 -3.21 -17.67
CA GLU A 551 14.41 -2.88 -18.59
C GLU A 551 14.15 -1.65 -19.45
N ASP A 552 12.89 -1.41 -19.81
CA ASP A 552 12.42 -0.27 -20.61
C ASP A 552 11.72 0.82 -19.77
N VAL A 553 11.81 0.76 -18.44
CA VAL A 553 11.23 1.74 -17.52
C VAL A 553 12.30 2.71 -17.01
N ALA A 554 12.00 3.99 -17.06
CA ALA A 554 12.83 5.04 -16.48
C ALA A 554 12.40 5.31 -15.04
N ILE A 555 13.22 4.85 -14.08
CA ILE A 555 13.01 5.06 -12.64
C ILE A 555 13.89 6.23 -12.20
N GLY A 556 13.34 7.13 -11.41
CA GLY A 556 14.07 8.24 -10.81
C GLY A 556 15.04 7.78 -9.71
N SER A 557 16.14 8.47 -9.52
CA SER A 557 17.11 8.17 -8.46
C SER A 557 16.59 8.57 -7.07
N CYS A 558 16.95 7.80 -6.05
CA CYS A 558 16.58 8.01 -4.66
C CYS A 558 17.80 8.36 -3.80
N HIS A 559 17.74 9.44 -3.05
CA HIS A 559 18.84 9.97 -2.25
C HIS A 559 18.41 10.20 -0.82
N ASP A 560 19.30 9.94 0.13
CA ASP A 560 19.09 10.29 1.52
C ASP A 560 19.40 11.76 1.75
N TRP A 561 18.62 12.41 2.61
CA TRP A 561 18.87 13.77 3.04
C TRP A 561 18.38 13.98 4.48
N LYS A 562 19.21 14.63 5.29
CA LYS A 562 18.92 14.94 6.68
C LYS A 562 19.42 16.33 7.06
N PHE A 563 18.79 16.89 8.08
CA PHE A 563 19.17 18.18 8.59
C PHE A 563 19.04 18.23 10.12
N GLN A 564 19.76 19.16 10.74
CA GLN A 564 19.60 19.48 12.14
C GLN A 564 18.49 20.51 12.31
N SER A 565 17.44 20.16 13.06
CA SER A 565 16.36 21.10 13.35
C SER A 565 16.81 22.17 14.36
N SER A 566 16.14 23.31 14.35
CA SER A 566 16.38 24.39 15.32
C SER A 566 16.11 23.97 16.77
N ARG A 567 15.36 22.86 16.97
CA ARG A 567 15.06 22.25 18.26
C ARG A 567 16.09 21.21 18.71
N GLY A 568 17.16 20.99 17.93
CA GLY A 568 18.26 20.10 18.26
C GLY A 568 18.11 18.65 17.82
N ASP A 569 17.01 18.31 17.14
CA ASP A 569 16.80 16.95 16.63
C ASP A 569 17.41 16.78 15.23
N SER A 570 17.97 15.61 14.92
CA SER A 570 18.40 15.25 13.58
C SER A 570 17.23 14.65 12.83
N ILE A 571 16.68 15.39 11.87
CA ILE A 571 15.53 14.98 11.08
C ILE A 571 16.01 14.26 9.82
N ASP A 572 15.56 13.02 9.66
CA ASP A 572 15.92 12.15 8.54
C ASP A 572 14.85 12.15 7.45
N GLY A 573 15.29 11.93 6.21
CA GLY A 573 14.43 11.87 5.06
C GLY A 573 15.14 11.31 3.84
N PHE A 574 14.41 11.30 2.74
CA PHE A 574 14.93 10.91 1.43
C PHE A 574 14.17 11.66 0.34
N TYR A 575 14.76 11.73 -0.86
CA TYR A 575 14.09 12.37 -1.97
C TYR A 575 14.33 11.62 -3.28
N PHE A 576 13.38 11.76 -4.18
CA PHE A 576 13.44 11.24 -5.53
C PHE A 576 13.67 12.37 -6.52
N LEU A 577 14.54 12.12 -7.48
CA LEU A 577 14.73 12.97 -8.65
C LEU A 577 14.02 12.36 -9.86
N PRO A 578 13.49 13.19 -10.78
CA PRO A 578 12.91 12.69 -12.02
C PRO A 578 13.85 11.80 -12.81
N PRO A 579 13.36 10.83 -13.58
CA PRO A 579 14.16 10.21 -14.63
C PRO A 579 14.71 11.29 -15.59
N ASN A 580 15.93 11.13 -16.07
CA ASN A 580 16.59 12.11 -16.92
C ASN A 580 16.75 13.50 -16.25
N PHE A 581 17.03 13.50 -14.95
CA PHE A 581 17.24 14.71 -14.15
C PHE A 581 18.36 15.58 -14.75
N ASP A 582 18.10 16.87 -14.85
CA ASP A 582 19.04 17.89 -15.34
C ASP A 582 19.19 18.99 -14.25
N ALA A 583 20.33 19.04 -13.62
CA ALA A 583 20.60 19.98 -12.52
C ALA A 583 20.54 21.45 -12.91
N THR A 584 20.52 21.78 -14.22
CA THR A 584 20.40 23.14 -14.72
C THR A 584 18.96 23.63 -14.79
N LYS A 585 17.98 22.71 -14.69
CA LYS A 585 16.56 23.01 -14.73
C LYS A 585 15.98 23.21 -13.32
N LYS A 586 14.83 23.87 -13.28
CA LYS A 586 14.03 24.03 -12.07
C LYS A 586 12.85 23.07 -12.09
N TYR A 587 12.67 22.32 -10.99
CA TYR A 587 11.59 21.35 -10.84
C TYR A 587 10.65 21.76 -9.71
N PRO A 588 9.34 21.58 -9.85
CA PRO A 588 8.42 21.71 -8.74
C PRO A 588 8.71 20.63 -7.69
N LEU A 589 8.50 20.98 -6.41
CA LEU A 589 8.74 20.10 -5.27
C LEU A 589 7.40 19.58 -4.71
N ILE A 590 7.34 18.29 -4.37
CA ILE A 590 6.27 17.73 -3.55
C ILE A 590 6.89 17.21 -2.25
N VAL A 591 6.37 17.67 -1.11
CA VAL A 591 6.78 17.23 0.22
C VAL A 591 5.77 16.23 0.76
N TYR A 592 6.24 15.04 1.13
CA TYR A 592 5.43 13.97 1.69
C TYR A 592 5.84 13.67 3.13
N TYR A 593 4.87 13.43 3.98
CA TYR A 593 5.08 13.10 5.40
C TYR A 593 3.85 12.37 5.97
N TYR A 594 4.06 11.63 7.04
CA TYR A 594 2.99 11.24 7.94
C TYR A 594 2.85 12.24 9.09
N GLY A 595 3.97 12.67 9.66
CA GLY A 595 4.01 13.72 10.70
C GLY A 595 3.54 13.26 12.08
N GLY A 596 3.17 11.98 12.23
CA GLY A 596 2.76 11.34 13.47
C GLY A 596 3.73 10.24 13.92
N CYS A 597 3.20 9.22 14.59
CA CYS A 597 4.01 8.17 15.22
C CYS A 597 4.74 7.24 14.24
N THR A 598 4.26 7.11 12.99
CA THR A 598 4.81 6.16 12.02
C THR A 598 5.72 6.87 11.02
N PRO A 599 6.94 6.38 10.76
CA PRO A 599 7.80 6.95 9.73
C PRO A 599 7.33 6.57 8.32
N THR A 600 7.68 7.40 7.34
CA THR A 600 7.60 7.08 5.92
C THR A 600 8.81 6.24 5.53
N THR A 601 8.58 5.07 4.93
CA THR A 601 9.64 4.15 4.51
C THR A 601 10.17 4.46 3.12
N LYS A 602 11.48 4.23 2.93
CA LYS A 602 12.16 4.44 1.63
C LYS A 602 11.91 3.25 0.71
N SER A 603 10.78 3.26 0.02
CA SER A 603 10.31 2.18 -0.84
C SER A 603 9.82 2.66 -2.20
N LEU A 604 10.03 1.85 -3.24
CA LEU A 604 9.55 2.12 -4.60
C LEU A 604 8.03 1.98 -4.68
N GLU A 605 7.52 0.85 -4.20
CA GLU A 605 6.09 0.54 -4.18
C GLU A 605 5.49 1.03 -2.86
N PHE A 606 4.79 2.11 -2.91
CA PHE A 606 4.16 2.74 -1.75
C PHE A 606 2.71 3.15 -2.09
N GLN A 607 1.83 3.18 -1.09
CA GLN A 607 0.42 3.51 -1.30
C GLN A 607 0.23 4.91 -1.93
N TYR A 608 1.04 5.87 -1.50
CA TYR A 608 1.17 7.18 -2.12
C TYR A 608 2.42 7.14 -3.00
N PRO A 609 2.26 7.07 -4.34
CA PRO A 609 3.32 6.61 -5.23
C PRO A 609 4.35 7.71 -5.50
N LEU A 610 5.28 7.93 -4.56
CA LEU A 610 6.27 9.00 -4.61
C LEU A 610 7.15 8.91 -5.86
N GLN A 611 7.52 7.69 -6.25
CA GLN A 611 8.33 7.47 -7.45
C GLN A 611 7.54 7.75 -8.74
N VAL A 612 6.21 7.52 -8.75
CA VAL A 612 5.36 7.89 -9.89
C VAL A 612 5.30 9.41 -10.04
N LEU A 613 5.20 10.15 -8.94
CA LEU A 613 5.29 11.61 -8.97
C LEU A 613 6.65 12.09 -9.53
N ALA A 614 7.75 11.43 -9.12
CA ALA A 614 9.06 11.72 -9.70
C ALA A 614 9.11 11.42 -11.21
N GLY A 615 8.50 10.30 -11.65
CA GLY A 615 8.32 9.94 -13.05
C GLY A 615 7.55 10.99 -13.87
N GLN A 616 6.69 11.76 -13.22
CA GLN A 616 5.98 12.88 -13.81
C GLN A 616 6.78 14.20 -13.81
N GLY A 617 8.02 14.20 -13.36
CA GLY A 617 8.91 15.37 -13.40
C GLY A 617 8.85 16.27 -12.17
N TYR A 618 8.46 15.77 -11.01
CA TYR A 618 8.58 16.44 -9.71
C TYR A 618 9.87 15.99 -8.99
N VAL A 619 10.47 16.86 -8.22
CA VAL A 619 11.32 16.44 -7.11
C VAL A 619 10.37 16.07 -5.96
N VAL A 620 10.54 14.89 -5.34
CA VAL A 620 9.67 14.44 -4.26
C VAL A 620 10.51 14.21 -3.02
N TYR A 621 10.27 14.98 -1.98
CA TYR A 621 10.98 14.88 -0.70
C TYR A 621 10.06 14.31 0.38
N ALA A 622 10.47 13.20 0.98
CA ALA A 622 9.82 12.59 2.12
C ALA A 622 10.70 12.75 3.37
N LEU A 623 10.10 13.21 4.48
CA LEU A 623 10.82 13.36 5.74
C LEU A 623 10.06 12.76 6.91
N ASN A 624 10.81 12.33 7.93
CA ASN A 624 10.32 11.77 9.17
C ASN A 624 10.59 12.75 10.31
N PRO A 625 9.62 13.62 10.63
CA PRO A 625 9.79 14.61 11.70
C PRO A 625 9.85 13.94 13.06
N SER A 626 10.27 14.71 14.07
CA SER A 626 10.29 14.27 15.46
C SER A 626 8.91 13.79 15.92
N GLY A 627 8.90 12.70 16.69
CA GLY A 627 7.69 11.98 17.07
C GLY A 627 7.51 10.63 16.37
N ALA A 628 8.23 10.35 15.26
CA ALA A 628 8.19 9.06 14.60
C ALA A 628 8.97 7.99 15.38
N ILE A 629 8.44 6.74 15.42
CA ILE A 629 9.17 5.59 15.97
C ILE A 629 10.33 5.19 15.07
N GLY A 630 11.23 4.37 15.59
CA GLY A 630 12.38 3.88 14.83
C GLY A 630 13.63 4.79 14.91
N TYR A 631 13.56 5.90 15.63
CA TYR A 631 14.65 6.87 15.84
C TYR A 631 15.07 7.00 17.31
N GLY A 632 14.62 6.07 18.16
CA GLY A 632 14.83 6.07 19.61
C GLY A 632 13.64 6.63 20.37
N GLN A 633 13.57 6.23 21.66
CA GLN A 633 12.42 6.51 22.51
C GLN A 633 12.20 8.01 22.75
N GLU A 634 13.26 8.76 22.99
CA GLU A 634 13.19 10.20 23.25
C GLU A 634 12.68 10.98 22.00
N PHE A 635 13.11 10.57 20.80
CA PHE A 635 12.63 11.14 19.55
C PHE A 635 11.14 10.80 19.32
N ALA A 636 10.76 9.54 19.53
CA ALA A 636 9.37 9.08 19.40
C ALA A 636 8.43 9.78 20.39
N ALA A 637 8.90 10.03 21.62
CA ALA A 637 8.13 10.69 22.67
C ALA A 637 7.74 12.14 22.34
N ARG A 638 8.40 12.80 21.36
CA ARG A 638 8.00 14.13 20.87
C ARG A 638 6.57 14.17 20.34
N HIS A 639 5.99 13.02 19.98
CA HIS A 639 4.61 12.93 19.51
C HIS A 639 3.58 13.07 20.61
N VAL A 640 3.94 12.71 21.86
CA VAL A 640 2.99 12.64 22.96
C VAL A 640 2.59 14.04 23.45
N GLY A 641 1.29 14.33 23.44
CA GLY A 641 0.72 15.58 23.95
C GLY A 641 0.90 16.80 23.05
N THR A 642 1.26 16.62 21.76
CA THR A 642 1.67 17.73 20.90
C THR A 642 0.73 18.03 19.72
N TRP A 643 0.01 17.08 19.17
CA TRP A 643 -0.87 17.26 18.00
C TRP A 643 -0.32 18.24 16.95
N GLY A 644 0.74 17.83 16.24
CA GLY A 644 1.34 18.60 15.15
C GLY A 644 2.37 19.65 15.56
N GLU A 645 2.37 20.10 16.81
CA GLU A 645 3.42 21.00 17.30
C GLU A 645 4.78 20.29 17.29
N GLY A 646 5.80 21.00 16.90
CA GLY A 646 7.13 20.43 16.76
C GLY A 646 7.31 19.61 15.48
N SER A 647 6.53 18.57 15.24
CA SER A 647 6.60 17.82 13.96
C SER A 647 6.24 18.69 12.76
N GLY A 648 5.26 19.59 12.90
CA GLY A 648 4.94 20.59 11.88
C GLY A 648 6.07 21.60 11.67
N ASP A 649 6.72 22.04 12.76
CA ASP A 649 7.88 22.94 12.68
C ASP A 649 9.05 22.26 11.94
N ASP A 650 9.33 20.98 12.20
CA ASP A 650 10.36 20.20 11.50
C ASP A 650 10.05 20.10 9.99
N ILE A 651 8.78 19.91 9.62
CA ILE A 651 8.38 19.81 8.20
C ILE A 651 8.57 21.15 7.50
N ILE A 652 8.16 22.25 8.11
CA ILE A 652 8.32 23.60 7.56
C ILE A 652 9.80 23.95 7.43
N GLU A 653 10.58 23.74 8.49
CA GLU A 653 12.02 24.01 8.50
C GLU A 653 12.77 23.12 7.51
N GLY A 654 12.44 21.81 7.48
CA GLY A 654 13.03 20.86 6.55
C GLY A 654 12.75 21.23 5.09
N THR A 655 11.52 21.64 4.77
CA THR A 655 11.16 22.11 3.44
C THR A 655 11.99 23.34 3.04
N LYS A 656 12.09 24.34 3.90
CA LYS A 656 12.89 25.54 3.65
C LYS A 656 14.37 25.24 3.45
N LYS A 657 14.95 24.38 4.32
CA LYS A 657 16.34 23.96 4.23
C LYS A 657 16.61 23.14 2.98
N PHE A 658 15.68 22.25 2.61
CA PHE A 658 15.78 21.46 1.39
C PHE A 658 15.83 22.35 0.14
N VAL A 659 14.94 23.32 0.03
CA VAL A 659 14.91 24.29 -1.08
C VAL A 659 16.19 25.10 -1.14
N ALA A 660 16.69 25.55 0.00
CA ALA A 660 17.93 26.33 0.07
C ALA A 660 19.18 25.52 -0.32
N ALA A 661 19.20 24.22 -0.01
CA ALA A 661 20.31 23.33 -0.32
C ALA A 661 20.31 22.82 -1.79
N HIS A 662 19.16 22.86 -2.48
CA HIS A 662 18.98 22.25 -3.78
C HIS A 662 18.53 23.27 -4.82
N THR A 663 19.50 23.85 -5.53
CA THR A 663 19.27 24.91 -6.51
C THR A 663 18.36 24.52 -7.68
N PHE A 664 18.18 23.24 -7.94
CA PHE A 664 17.26 22.72 -8.95
C PHE A 664 15.78 22.74 -8.52
N VAL A 665 15.46 23.08 -7.28
CA VAL A 665 14.09 23.21 -6.82
C VAL A 665 13.50 24.57 -7.19
N ASN A 666 12.26 24.57 -7.69
CA ASN A 666 11.48 25.80 -7.85
C ASN A 666 10.78 26.14 -6.54
N GLY A 667 11.30 27.11 -5.78
CA GLY A 667 10.78 27.51 -4.48
C GLY A 667 9.37 28.12 -4.49
N GLU A 668 8.86 28.50 -5.67
CA GLU A 668 7.48 29.02 -5.82
C GLU A 668 6.45 27.93 -6.14
N LYS A 669 6.91 26.72 -6.48
CA LYS A 669 6.08 25.58 -6.90
C LYS A 669 6.29 24.40 -5.95
N ILE A 670 5.93 24.58 -4.68
CA ILE A 670 6.04 23.57 -3.63
C ILE A 670 4.63 23.07 -3.29
N GLY A 671 4.41 21.77 -3.45
CA GLY A 671 3.21 21.07 -2.96
C GLY A 671 3.50 20.25 -1.73
N CYS A 672 2.47 19.92 -0.97
CA CYS A 672 2.58 18.97 0.14
C CYS A 672 1.38 18.03 0.20
N MET A 673 1.59 16.83 0.74
CA MET A 673 0.52 15.86 0.92
C MET A 673 0.79 14.87 2.05
N GLY A 674 -0.29 14.41 2.65
CA GLY A 674 -0.28 13.35 3.65
C GLY A 674 -1.67 12.76 3.86
N ALA A 675 -1.72 11.62 4.56
CA ALA A 675 -2.95 10.89 4.81
C ALA A 675 -3.16 10.60 6.30
N SER A 676 -4.41 10.49 6.72
CA SER A 676 -4.77 10.21 8.12
C SER A 676 -4.20 11.29 9.05
N TYR A 677 -3.31 10.95 9.97
CA TYR A 677 -2.56 11.96 10.73
C TYR A 677 -1.76 12.90 9.80
N GLY A 678 -1.22 12.37 8.68
CA GLY A 678 -0.57 13.19 7.65
C GLY A 678 -1.56 14.11 6.93
N GLY A 679 -2.82 13.71 6.81
CA GLY A 679 -3.90 14.57 6.32
C GLY A 679 -4.22 15.70 7.30
N PHE A 680 -4.30 15.39 8.61
CA PHE A 680 -4.35 16.41 9.66
C PHE A 680 -3.13 17.35 9.57
N MET A 681 -1.93 16.79 9.51
CA MET A 681 -0.69 17.56 9.41
C MET A 681 -0.71 18.49 8.20
N THR A 682 -1.20 18.02 7.03
CA THR A 682 -1.33 18.85 5.83
C THR A 682 -2.24 20.05 6.08
N GLN A 683 -3.41 19.83 6.70
CA GLN A 683 -4.32 20.91 7.06
C GLN A 683 -3.70 21.86 8.10
N TYR A 684 -3.05 21.30 9.12
CA TYR A 684 -2.38 22.07 10.20
C TYR A 684 -1.26 22.96 9.67
N LEU A 685 -0.43 22.47 8.75
CA LEU A 685 0.64 23.25 8.12
C LEU A 685 0.10 24.48 7.41
N GLN A 686 -1.05 24.39 6.72
CA GLN A 686 -1.64 25.54 6.03
C GLN A 686 -2.14 26.63 7.01
N THR A 687 -2.33 26.29 8.28
CA THR A 687 -2.62 27.29 9.33
C THR A 687 -1.37 27.98 9.88
N ARG A 688 -0.17 27.49 9.50
CA ARG A 688 1.13 27.89 10.07
C ARG A 688 2.08 28.56 9.08
N THR A 689 1.86 28.35 7.77
CA THR A 689 2.78 28.83 6.74
C THR A 689 2.11 28.92 5.36
N ASP A 690 2.58 29.84 4.53
CA ASP A 690 2.15 30.04 3.15
C ASP A 690 3.21 29.57 2.12
N ILE A 691 4.17 28.70 2.54
CA ILE A 691 5.25 28.24 1.62
C ILE A 691 4.75 27.27 0.55
N PHE A 692 3.56 26.69 0.73
CA PHE A 692 3.01 25.70 -0.20
C PHE A 692 2.08 26.38 -1.22
N ALA A 693 2.29 26.05 -2.50
CA ALA A 693 1.44 26.49 -3.61
C ALA A 693 0.24 25.55 -3.82
N ALA A 694 0.26 24.34 -3.29
CA ALA A 694 -0.84 23.38 -3.31
C ALA A 694 -0.71 22.38 -2.17
N ALA A 695 -1.85 21.93 -1.63
CA ALA A 695 -1.88 20.93 -0.56
C ALA A 695 -2.94 19.85 -0.85
N ILE A 696 -2.67 18.61 -0.43
CA ILE A 696 -3.60 17.48 -0.52
C ILE A 696 -3.69 16.77 0.82
N SER A 697 -4.89 16.75 1.41
CA SER A 697 -5.21 16.05 2.65
C SER A 697 -6.12 14.87 2.38
N HIS A 698 -5.63 13.63 2.55
CA HIS A 698 -6.45 12.43 2.47
C HIS A 698 -6.86 11.97 3.87
N ALA A 699 -8.18 11.79 4.09
CA ALA A 699 -8.77 11.30 5.35
C ALA A 699 -8.20 12.04 6.57
N GLY A 700 -8.01 13.37 6.47
CA GLY A 700 -7.39 14.19 7.51
C GLY A 700 -8.38 14.62 8.58
N ILE A 701 -7.87 14.82 9.80
CA ILE A 701 -8.62 15.28 10.97
C ILE A 701 -8.61 16.82 10.95
N SER A 702 -9.76 17.45 10.91
CA SER A 702 -9.88 18.92 10.95
C SER A 702 -10.22 19.44 12.35
N ASN A 703 -10.87 18.61 13.16
CA ASN A 703 -11.30 18.94 14.52
C ASN A 703 -10.92 17.79 15.46
N ILE A 704 -9.89 17.98 16.26
CA ILE A 704 -9.33 16.98 17.15
C ILE A 704 -10.37 16.48 18.17
N ALA A 705 -11.25 17.37 18.66
CA ALA A 705 -12.28 17.00 19.63
C ALA A 705 -13.38 16.13 19.01
N SER A 706 -13.82 16.42 17.77
CA SER A 706 -14.80 15.56 17.09
C SER A 706 -14.23 14.20 16.72
N TYR A 707 -12.97 14.17 16.26
CA TYR A 707 -12.26 12.91 16.01
C TYR A 707 -12.09 12.08 17.28
N TRP A 708 -11.71 12.71 18.41
CA TRP A 708 -11.54 12.04 19.69
C TRP A 708 -12.79 11.25 20.10
N GLY A 709 -13.97 11.82 19.95
CA GLY A 709 -15.23 11.14 20.31
C GLY A 709 -15.89 10.37 19.16
N GLY A 710 -15.66 10.75 17.91
CA GLY A 710 -16.33 10.22 16.70
C GLY A 710 -15.58 9.10 15.99
N GLY A 711 -14.26 9.15 15.89
CA GLY A 711 -13.45 8.11 15.25
C GLY A 711 -13.41 6.80 16.05
N TYR A 712 -13.38 5.66 15.36
CA TYR A 712 -13.29 4.36 16.06
C TYR A 712 -12.06 4.28 16.97
N TRP A 713 -10.93 4.83 16.51
CA TRP A 713 -9.67 4.88 17.25
C TRP A 713 -9.46 6.19 18.02
N GLY A 714 -10.38 7.17 17.90
CA GLY A 714 -10.15 8.52 18.37
C GLY A 714 -9.76 8.62 19.83
N TYR A 715 -10.57 8.10 20.75
CA TYR A 715 -10.28 8.17 22.18
C TYR A 715 -9.12 7.26 22.61
N THR A 716 -8.95 6.09 21.95
CA THR A 716 -7.84 5.17 22.22
C THR A 716 -6.52 5.68 21.64
N TYR A 717 -6.57 6.33 20.47
CA TYR A 717 -5.41 7.08 19.97
C TYR A 717 -5.07 8.24 20.91
N GLY A 718 -6.08 8.91 21.44
CA GLY A 718 -5.93 9.94 22.48
C GLY A 718 -5.28 9.42 23.77
N GLU A 719 -5.52 8.16 24.15
CA GLU A 719 -4.83 7.51 25.28
C GLU A 719 -3.31 7.44 25.03
N ALA A 720 -2.90 7.02 23.85
CA ALA A 720 -1.50 6.88 23.48
C ALA A 720 -0.82 8.21 23.20
N ALA A 721 -1.47 9.07 22.41
CA ALA A 721 -0.88 10.31 21.90
C ALA A 721 -1.12 11.53 22.82
N GLN A 722 -2.14 11.49 23.67
CA GLN A 722 -2.55 12.63 24.52
C GLN A 722 -2.56 12.30 26.02
N TYR A 723 -1.88 11.30 26.41
CA TYR A 723 -1.86 10.71 27.76
C TYR A 723 -2.30 11.66 28.88
N GLY A 724 -3.47 11.38 29.51
CA GLY A 724 -4.07 12.22 30.56
C GLY A 724 -4.75 13.51 30.10
N SER A 725 -4.78 13.79 28.80
CA SER A 725 -5.36 15.00 28.21
C SER A 725 -6.67 14.72 27.52
N TYR A 726 -7.72 15.48 27.84
CA TYR A 726 -9.07 15.34 27.30
C TYR A 726 -9.64 16.71 26.93
N PRO A 727 -10.70 16.77 26.09
CA PRO A 727 -11.31 18.05 25.71
C PRO A 727 -11.74 18.94 26.89
N TRP A 728 -12.09 18.35 28.04
CA TRP A 728 -12.56 19.09 29.23
C TRP A 728 -11.45 19.51 30.21
N ASN A 729 -10.27 18.86 30.21
CA ASN A 729 -9.17 19.22 31.10
C ASN A 729 -8.01 19.94 30.41
N ASN A 730 -7.94 19.85 29.07
CA ASN A 730 -6.95 20.56 28.26
C ASN A 730 -7.59 21.06 26.94
N PRO A 731 -8.63 21.91 26.98
CA PRO A 731 -9.35 22.34 25.78
C PRO A 731 -8.45 23.06 24.75
N ASP A 732 -7.40 23.72 25.20
CA ASP A 732 -6.47 24.41 24.31
C ASP A 732 -5.80 23.47 23.31
N LEU A 733 -5.39 22.29 23.72
CA LEU A 733 -4.82 21.29 22.82
C LEU A 733 -5.80 20.89 21.71
N TYR A 734 -7.06 20.73 22.07
CA TYR A 734 -8.12 20.27 21.14
C TYR A 734 -8.62 21.39 20.22
N VAL A 735 -8.55 22.63 20.63
CA VAL A 735 -9.05 23.77 19.85
C VAL A 735 -7.93 24.45 19.06
N LYS A 736 -6.83 24.84 19.73
CA LYS A 736 -5.76 25.62 19.09
C LYS A 736 -5.02 24.86 17.99
N HIS A 737 -4.92 23.53 18.14
CA HIS A 737 -4.24 22.67 17.16
C HIS A 737 -5.19 22.16 16.06
N SER A 738 -6.51 22.31 16.22
CA SER A 738 -7.47 21.90 15.21
C SER A 738 -7.47 22.86 14.00
N PRO A 739 -7.23 22.35 12.78
CA PRO A 739 -7.26 23.18 11.56
C PRO A 739 -8.58 23.91 11.36
N LEU A 740 -9.71 23.32 11.74
CA LEU A 740 -11.04 23.93 11.59
C LEU A 740 -11.16 25.27 12.31
N PHE A 741 -10.63 25.37 13.55
CA PHE A 741 -10.69 26.61 14.33
C PHE A 741 -9.67 27.68 13.90
N ASN A 742 -8.83 27.32 12.93
CA ASN A 742 -7.83 28.20 12.31
C ASN A 742 -8.01 28.27 10.78
N ALA A 743 -9.20 27.94 10.27
CA ALA A 743 -9.47 27.84 8.85
C ALA A 743 -9.29 29.19 8.10
N ASP A 744 -9.50 30.32 8.80
CA ASP A 744 -9.26 31.68 8.31
C ASP A 744 -7.82 31.94 7.87
N LYS A 745 -6.85 31.20 8.43
CA LYS A 745 -5.42 31.28 8.10
C LYS A 745 -5.02 30.46 6.88
N ILE A 746 -5.92 29.60 6.36
CA ILE A 746 -5.64 28.72 5.21
C ILE A 746 -5.86 29.49 3.92
N HIS A 747 -4.77 29.76 3.18
CA HIS A 747 -4.80 30.43 1.87
C HIS A 747 -4.43 29.49 0.73
N THR A 748 -3.63 28.47 0.99
CA THR A 748 -3.16 27.49 0.01
C THR A 748 -4.33 26.70 -0.60
N PRO A 749 -4.39 26.55 -1.94
CA PRO A 749 -5.34 25.65 -2.58
C PRO A 749 -5.28 24.26 -1.97
N LEU A 750 -6.41 23.77 -1.45
CA LEU A 750 -6.48 22.52 -0.68
C LEU A 750 -7.44 21.52 -1.33
N LEU A 751 -6.91 20.34 -1.66
CA LEU A 751 -7.70 19.18 -2.05
C LEU A 751 -7.93 18.29 -0.83
N LEU A 752 -9.21 18.05 -0.51
CA LEU A 752 -9.65 17.09 0.50
C LEU A 752 -10.12 15.82 -0.21
N LEU A 753 -9.61 14.66 0.23
CA LEU A 753 -9.96 13.34 -0.29
C LEU A 753 -10.43 12.46 0.87
N HIS A 754 -11.55 11.70 0.72
CA HIS A 754 -12.07 10.87 1.81
C HIS A 754 -12.92 9.72 1.30
N GLY A 755 -12.78 8.52 1.89
CA GLY A 755 -13.70 7.41 1.67
C GLY A 755 -15.05 7.65 2.37
N THR A 756 -16.18 7.37 1.70
CA THR A 756 -17.50 7.71 2.27
C THR A 756 -17.93 6.85 3.45
N VAL A 757 -17.25 5.71 3.67
CA VAL A 757 -17.54 4.80 4.79
C VAL A 757 -16.34 4.66 5.72
N ASP A 758 -15.48 5.68 5.78
CA ASP A 758 -14.29 5.68 6.63
C ASP A 758 -14.70 5.53 8.10
N THR A 759 -14.25 4.43 8.70
CA THR A 759 -14.54 4.05 10.09
C THR A 759 -13.47 4.56 11.05
N ASN A 760 -12.26 4.87 10.57
CA ASN A 760 -11.18 5.36 11.39
C ASN A 760 -11.29 6.89 11.60
N VAL A 761 -11.27 7.65 10.50
CA VAL A 761 -11.46 9.09 10.52
C VAL A 761 -12.81 9.39 9.86
N PRO A 762 -13.83 9.81 10.62
CA PRO A 762 -15.15 10.08 10.05
C PRO A 762 -15.09 11.13 8.93
N THR A 763 -15.83 10.90 7.84
CA THR A 763 -15.88 11.80 6.68
C THR A 763 -16.28 13.23 7.05
N ASN A 764 -16.96 13.40 8.19
CA ASN A 764 -17.31 14.70 8.75
C ASN A 764 -16.08 15.60 8.99
N GLU A 765 -14.92 15.03 9.24
CA GLU A 765 -13.68 15.77 9.42
C GLU A 765 -13.32 16.57 8.16
N SER A 766 -13.39 15.97 6.98
CA SER A 766 -13.20 16.70 5.71
C SER A 766 -14.37 17.63 5.38
N GLN A 767 -15.62 17.19 5.66
CA GLN A 767 -16.82 17.96 5.36
C GLN A 767 -16.87 19.31 6.07
N GLN A 768 -16.54 19.36 7.36
CA GLN A 768 -16.60 20.61 8.13
C GLN A 768 -15.51 21.60 7.70
N LEU A 769 -14.29 21.16 7.38
CA LEU A 769 -13.25 22.06 6.86
C LEU A 769 -13.57 22.57 5.46
N PHE A 770 -14.09 21.67 4.57
CA PHE A 770 -14.59 22.08 3.25
C PHE A 770 -15.63 23.20 3.38
N THR A 771 -16.61 23.03 4.28
CA THR A 771 -17.65 24.03 4.52
C THR A 771 -17.06 25.36 4.98
N ALA A 772 -16.13 25.33 5.94
CA ALA A 772 -15.46 26.53 6.46
C ALA A 772 -14.70 27.28 5.36
N LEU A 773 -13.89 26.56 4.57
CA LEU A 773 -13.10 27.15 3.49
C LEU A 773 -13.98 27.71 2.36
N ARG A 774 -15.11 27.06 2.04
CA ARG A 774 -16.10 27.60 1.07
C ARG A 774 -16.73 28.89 1.56
N ILE A 775 -17.11 28.98 2.84
CA ILE A 775 -17.63 30.20 3.45
C ILE A 775 -16.59 31.33 3.41
N LEU A 776 -15.33 31.02 3.64
CA LEU A 776 -14.21 31.97 3.59
C LEU A 776 -13.77 32.33 2.15
N GLY A 777 -14.39 31.74 1.12
CA GLY A 777 -14.03 31.99 -0.28
C GLY A 777 -12.64 31.46 -0.67
N ARG A 778 -12.15 30.45 0.03
CA ARG A 778 -10.82 29.85 -0.23
C ARG A 778 -10.87 28.81 -1.35
N PRO A 779 -9.79 28.65 -2.14
CA PRO A 779 -9.71 27.61 -3.16
C PRO A 779 -9.63 26.23 -2.49
N VAL A 780 -10.73 25.50 -2.53
CA VAL A 780 -10.86 24.16 -1.95
C VAL A 780 -11.70 23.26 -2.84
N SER A 781 -11.25 22.00 -2.99
CA SER A 781 -12.04 20.94 -3.60
C SER A 781 -12.17 19.77 -2.63
N TYR A 782 -13.33 19.11 -2.63
CA TYR A 782 -13.58 17.93 -1.80
C TYR A 782 -14.10 16.78 -2.69
N ILE A 783 -13.34 15.67 -2.72
CA ILE A 783 -13.66 14.48 -3.48
C ILE A 783 -13.93 13.34 -2.51
N GLN A 784 -15.10 12.76 -2.62
CA GLN A 784 -15.50 11.56 -1.88
C GLN A 784 -15.30 10.32 -2.74
N VAL A 785 -14.72 9.27 -2.15
CA VAL A 785 -14.56 7.97 -2.81
C VAL A 785 -15.64 7.03 -2.29
N GLU A 786 -16.68 6.86 -3.09
CA GLU A 786 -17.89 6.12 -2.75
C GLU A 786 -17.63 4.69 -2.28
N GLY A 787 -18.16 4.30 -1.10
CA GLY A 787 -18.08 2.95 -0.55
C GLY A 787 -16.66 2.51 -0.17
N GLN A 788 -15.68 3.45 -0.08
CA GLN A 788 -14.34 3.15 0.41
C GLN A 788 -14.19 3.58 1.85
N ASP A 789 -13.43 2.79 2.61
CA ASP A 789 -13.04 3.05 3.99
C ASP A 789 -11.78 3.94 4.04
N HIS A 790 -11.05 3.94 5.12
CA HIS A 790 -9.83 4.72 5.37
C HIS A 790 -8.74 4.53 4.32
N VAL A 791 -8.64 3.33 3.76
CA VAL A 791 -7.73 2.97 2.67
C VAL A 791 -8.53 2.69 1.40
N ILE A 792 -8.13 3.30 0.29
CA ILE A 792 -8.77 3.06 -1.02
C ILE A 792 -8.22 1.76 -1.60
N THR A 793 -8.98 0.67 -1.43
CA THR A 793 -8.58 -0.69 -1.81
C THR A 793 -9.17 -1.16 -3.14
N ASP A 794 -10.31 -0.63 -3.57
CA ASP A 794 -10.90 -0.94 -4.87
C ASP A 794 -9.95 -0.47 -5.98
N TYR A 795 -9.59 -1.38 -6.87
CA TYR A 795 -8.61 -1.14 -7.92
C TYR A 795 -8.99 0.03 -8.85
N ASN A 796 -10.21 0.04 -9.37
CA ASN A 796 -10.64 1.07 -10.32
C ASN A 796 -10.78 2.43 -9.65
N LYS A 797 -11.34 2.48 -8.43
CA LYS A 797 -11.46 3.71 -7.64
C LYS A 797 -10.08 4.24 -7.26
N ARG A 798 -9.13 3.36 -6.95
CA ARG A 798 -7.74 3.75 -6.65
C ARG A 798 -7.07 4.46 -7.82
N LEU A 799 -7.24 3.98 -9.05
CA LEU A 799 -6.69 4.63 -10.24
C LEU A 799 -7.26 6.04 -10.44
N VAL A 800 -8.59 6.17 -10.39
CA VAL A 800 -9.26 7.48 -10.55
C VAL A 800 -8.90 8.44 -9.40
N TRP A 801 -8.79 7.92 -8.18
CA TRP A 801 -8.36 8.70 -7.02
C TRP A 801 -6.92 9.22 -7.17
N GLN A 802 -6.00 8.40 -7.68
CA GLN A 802 -4.63 8.83 -7.98
C GLN A 802 -4.60 9.87 -9.11
N ASP A 803 -5.41 9.70 -10.13
CA ASP A 803 -5.53 10.69 -11.23
C ASP A 803 -5.95 12.07 -10.69
N ALA A 804 -6.84 12.13 -9.70
CA ALA A 804 -7.24 13.38 -9.06
C ALA A 804 -6.06 14.06 -8.32
N ILE A 805 -5.23 13.27 -7.63
CA ILE A 805 -4.01 13.74 -6.95
C ILE A 805 -3.03 14.33 -7.98
N PHE A 806 -2.76 13.59 -9.05
CA PHE A 806 -1.83 14.00 -10.09
C PHE A 806 -2.31 15.24 -10.83
N ALA A 807 -3.59 15.28 -11.19
CA ALA A 807 -4.21 16.42 -11.86
C ALA A 807 -4.22 17.70 -11.00
N TRP A 808 -4.43 17.56 -9.67
CA TRP A 808 -4.34 18.69 -8.74
C TRP A 808 -2.94 19.31 -8.73
N PHE A 809 -1.91 18.48 -8.58
CA PHE A 809 -0.54 18.97 -8.60
C PHE A 809 -0.11 19.49 -9.97
N ALA A 810 -0.55 18.88 -11.07
CA ALA A 810 -0.29 19.41 -12.41
C ALA A 810 -0.90 20.81 -12.60
N HIS A 811 -2.13 21.00 -12.13
CA HIS A 811 -2.83 22.29 -12.19
C HIS A 811 -2.04 23.40 -11.46
N TRP A 812 -1.71 23.18 -10.17
CA TRP A 812 -1.16 24.23 -9.33
C TRP A 812 0.37 24.38 -9.39
N LEU A 813 1.09 23.28 -9.61
CA LEU A 813 2.56 23.31 -9.58
C LEU A 813 3.19 23.40 -10.95
N LYS A 814 2.47 23.03 -12.02
CA LYS A 814 2.99 23.06 -13.40
C LYS A 814 2.22 23.99 -14.31
N ASP A 815 1.18 24.65 -13.81
CA ASP A 815 0.28 25.51 -14.59
C ASP A 815 -0.37 24.75 -15.77
N GLN A 816 -0.74 23.45 -15.53
CA GLN A 816 -1.36 22.55 -16.49
C GLN A 816 -2.76 22.16 -16.00
N PRO A 817 -3.78 23.00 -16.19
CA PRO A 817 -5.12 22.80 -15.65
C PRO A 817 -5.96 21.77 -16.43
N GLU A 818 -5.53 21.38 -17.64
CA GLU A 818 -6.33 20.62 -18.59
C GLU A 818 -6.77 19.26 -18.03
N TRP A 819 -5.91 18.58 -17.25
CA TRP A 819 -6.24 17.29 -16.65
C TRP A 819 -7.31 17.45 -15.57
N TRP A 820 -7.12 18.43 -14.68
CA TRP A 820 -8.10 18.73 -13.63
C TRP A 820 -9.47 19.13 -14.22
N GLN A 821 -9.47 19.99 -15.23
CA GLN A 821 -10.69 20.44 -15.93
C GLN A 821 -11.38 19.31 -16.70
N ASP A 822 -10.64 18.32 -17.20
CA ASP A 822 -11.21 17.15 -17.87
C ASP A 822 -11.84 16.17 -16.88
N LEU A 823 -11.25 16.02 -15.67
CA LEU A 823 -11.81 15.20 -14.60
C LEU A 823 -13.04 15.89 -13.95
N TYR A 824 -12.92 17.19 -13.71
CA TYR A 824 -13.90 18.00 -12.99
C TYR A 824 -14.19 19.28 -13.79
N PRO A 825 -14.95 19.20 -14.89
CA PRO A 825 -15.32 20.37 -15.64
C PRO A 825 -16.13 21.33 -14.75
N GLU A 826 -15.87 22.64 -14.89
CA GLU A 826 -16.64 23.66 -14.18
C GLU A 826 -18.11 23.54 -14.57
N ASP A 827 -18.93 23.10 -13.64
CA ASP A 827 -20.36 22.95 -13.85
C ASP A 827 -21.07 24.30 -13.67
N LYS A 828 -22.10 24.53 -14.50
CA LYS A 828 -22.95 25.76 -14.44
C LYS A 828 -23.66 25.94 -13.10
N PHE A 829 -23.70 24.91 -12.24
CA PHE A 829 -24.28 24.97 -10.89
C PHE A 829 -23.65 26.02 -9.94
N GLY A 830 -22.48 26.57 -10.27
CA GLY A 830 -21.82 27.62 -9.48
C GLY A 830 -21.93 29.03 -10.05
N GLN A 831 -22.43 29.21 -11.27
CA GLN A 831 -22.40 30.52 -11.93
C GLN A 831 -23.55 31.44 -11.51
N ASP A 832 -24.66 30.95 -10.96
CA ASP A 832 -25.81 31.73 -10.53
C ASP A 832 -25.68 32.33 -9.11
N ARG A 833 -24.51 32.24 -8.50
CA ARG A 833 -24.23 32.75 -7.14
C ARG A 833 -23.16 33.87 -7.10
N LYS A 834 -23.01 34.65 -8.17
CA LYS A 834 -22.21 35.85 -8.15
C LYS A 834 -23.05 37.06 -7.75
#